data_90b90e7330949d182c75e4517000dc46
#
_entry.id   90b90e7330949d182c75e4517000dc46
#
_cell.length_a   1.000
_cell.length_b   1.000
_cell.length_c   1.000
_cell.angle_alpha   90.00
_cell.angle_beta   90.00
_cell.angle_gamma   90.00
#
_symmetry.space_group_name_H-M   'P 1'
#
loop_
_entity.id
_entity.type
_entity.pdbx_description
1 polymer ?
#
loop_
_entity_poly.entity_id
_entity_poly.type
_entity_poly.pdbx_seq_one_letter_code
_entity_poly.pdbx_strand_id
1 'polypeptide(L)'
;LEPGRTAAFNAMFMDRYLWNLHLGTQRLLSKARAGGAPIDGITISAGIPELEEATALLERLHAEGFPYIAFKPGTVDQIRQVLAIARAVPDSPVIIQIEDGHAGGHHSWEDLDTMLLATYDDIRAVTNVVLVVGGGIGTPTRAADYLTGRWAEAYDTAAAPVDGVMIGTAAMTCLEAKTNDDVKQLLVDTPGIPADSGVEGGWVASGESIGGMTSGLSHLRADLYEIDNSSARASRLIQELAGDEAAMAARRQEMIDALAKTAKPYFGDVEEMTYLQWATRYAELCVAPHEGRSATRADWADEGWYDRFIDLLHRIEARLSRADHGEIPTLFADYDAVIDSDAALAALAEHYPSAASTLVEPVDAAWFVDLCRKHPKPVPFVPVVDADILRWWGTDSLWQSQDPRYTADQVRIIPGPVAVAGITTINEPVGELLGRFETAAVEALQEAGTGEQEAAGRLGAAPAVADGVLAAPVADAKELVQVAPHVLWNGHLTVNPAIVLDDDAYNVVARPDVAEDAYDLDIRLDTHWDGTPGGDAIHAVRRLVVPLRLARAWDGAAPLVDPERISETMNDLLRATAGVGAVSITGDHVDHLPEVRPAQAGATDVLGRPTTQPFGTIHGSFTLASTLGHDHASVTADALPSDLSAAPFVPDALLGPCWPVVYAALGSVVEDGMPLIEGLLGAVHLDHTIDLHLTLHQLQEAAATTSPTINVTGWVAALEESSAGRVVDVRLELTDATDGTVVALMRERFAIRGRASGNAVPSAPELAGGTGRETAPAARRILRRTTVTAPADMTAFARVTGDFNPIHTSYNAAHVAGMEAPLVHGMWLSATAQQVAAST
;
A
#
# COMPACT_ATOMS: atom_id res chain seq x y z
N LEU A 1 -17.92 -14.36 26.96
CA LEU A 1 -18.22 -13.18 27.75
C LEU A 1 -19.16 -13.53 28.89
N GLU A 2 -19.03 -12.87 30.04
CA GLU A 2 -19.98 -12.98 31.13
C GLU A 2 -21.39 -12.55 30.69
N PRO A 3 -22.46 -13.09 31.29
CA PRO A 3 -23.84 -12.69 30.94
C PRO A 3 -24.04 -11.18 31.07
N GLY A 4 -24.54 -10.56 30.02
CA GLY A 4 -24.76 -9.12 29.94
C GLY A 4 -23.54 -8.26 29.54
N ARG A 5 -22.39 -8.88 29.28
CA ARG A 5 -21.23 -8.20 28.71
C ARG A 5 -21.25 -8.33 27.20
N THR A 6 -20.76 -7.29 26.52
CA THR A 6 -20.71 -7.19 25.08
C THR A 6 -19.28 -6.85 24.64
N ALA A 7 -19.01 -6.98 23.34
CA ALA A 7 -17.74 -6.58 22.73
C ALA A 7 -18.00 -5.84 21.43
N ALA A 8 -17.08 -4.95 21.07
CA ALA A 8 -17.01 -4.37 19.74
C ALA A 8 -16.13 -5.22 18.81
N PHE A 9 -16.44 -5.19 17.53
CA PHE A 9 -15.68 -5.86 16.49
C PHE A 9 -14.94 -4.86 15.64
N ASN A 10 -13.63 -5.07 15.44
CA ASN A 10 -12.83 -4.23 14.57
C ASN A 10 -12.86 -4.79 13.12
N ALA A 11 -13.40 -4.00 12.20
CA ALA A 11 -13.52 -4.34 10.80
C ALA A 11 -12.53 -3.51 9.96
N MET A 12 -11.64 -4.17 9.22
CA MET A 12 -10.64 -3.55 8.38
C MET A 12 -11.21 -3.17 7.02
N PHE A 13 -11.31 -1.88 6.72
CA PHE A 13 -11.88 -1.38 5.47
C PHE A 13 -11.03 -1.72 4.25
N MET A 14 -9.71 -1.60 4.35
CA MET A 14 -8.79 -1.89 3.23
C MET A 14 -8.73 -3.36 2.84
N ASP A 15 -9.00 -4.28 3.76
CA ASP A 15 -9.06 -5.69 3.43
C ASP A 15 -10.43 -6.02 2.83
N ARG A 16 -10.53 -5.96 1.51
CA ARG A 16 -11.78 -6.17 0.77
C ARG A 16 -12.41 -7.55 1.00
N TYR A 17 -11.60 -8.58 1.24
CA TYR A 17 -12.13 -9.90 1.55
C TYR A 17 -12.79 -9.92 2.93
N LEU A 18 -12.08 -9.48 3.96
CA LEU A 18 -12.61 -9.41 5.32
C LEU A 18 -13.77 -8.42 5.44
N TRP A 19 -13.70 -7.28 4.76
CA TRP A 19 -14.78 -6.31 4.70
C TRP A 19 -16.07 -6.93 4.15
N ASN A 20 -15.99 -7.59 2.99
CA ASN A 20 -17.15 -8.26 2.38
C ASN A 20 -17.70 -9.41 3.24
N LEU A 21 -16.82 -10.12 3.93
CA LEU A 21 -17.20 -11.19 4.86
C LEU A 21 -17.96 -10.61 6.06
N HIS A 22 -17.41 -9.58 6.70
CA HIS A 22 -17.91 -9.07 7.97
C HIS A 22 -19.11 -8.13 7.80
N LEU A 23 -18.96 -7.09 7.00
CA LEU A 23 -19.92 -5.98 6.86
C LEU A 23 -20.54 -5.84 5.47
N GLY A 24 -19.86 -6.27 4.41
CA GLY A 24 -20.33 -6.10 3.04
C GLY A 24 -21.37 -7.12 2.60
N THR A 25 -21.07 -7.95 1.60
CA THR A 25 -22.03 -8.85 0.97
C THR A 25 -22.48 -10.01 1.86
N GLN A 26 -21.56 -10.58 2.66
CA GLN A 26 -21.87 -11.75 3.48
C GLN A 26 -22.49 -11.38 4.85
N ARG A 27 -22.22 -10.19 5.38
CA ARG A 27 -22.79 -9.63 6.61
C ARG A 27 -22.71 -10.58 7.80
N LEU A 28 -21.53 -11.17 8.03
CA LEU A 28 -21.36 -12.18 9.09
C LEU A 28 -21.67 -11.59 10.47
N LEU A 29 -21.25 -10.35 10.74
CA LEU A 29 -21.48 -9.70 12.03
C LEU A 29 -22.96 -9.44 12.29
N SER A 30 -23.70 -8.94 11.30
CA SER A 30 -25.14 -8.74 11.40
C SER A 30 -25.88 -10.07 11.68
N LYS A 31 -25.45 -11.13 10.99
CA LYS A 31 -26.03 -12.49 11.21
C LYS A 31 -25.67 -13.03 12.60
N ALA A 32 -24.42 -12.85 13.05
CA ALA A 32 -23.99 -13.29 14.38
C ALA A 32 -24.80 -12.56 15.49
N ARG A 33 -24.93 -11.23 15.37
CA ARG A 33 -25.71 -10.44 16.30
C ARG A 33 -27.22 -10.88 16.33
N ALA A 34 -27.80 -11.03 15.15
CA ALA A 34 -29.19 -11.54 15.04
C ALA A 34 -29.36 -12.95 15.64
N GLY A 35 -28.28 -13.76 15.63
CA GLY A 35 -28.21 -15.07 16.29
C GLY A 35 -27.94 -15.00 17.79
N GLY A 36 -27.86 -13.80 18.38
CA GLY A 36 -27.65 -13.60 19.82
C GLY A 36 -26.20 -13.49 20.27
N ALA A 37 -25.25 -13.33 19.34
CA ALA A 37 -23.87 -13.03 19.70
C ALA A 37 -23.79 -11.66 20.42
N PRO A 38 -23.04 -11.55 21.52
CA PRO A 38 -22.96 -10.33 22.32
C PRO A 38 -22.01 -9.29 21.68
N ILE A 39 -22.28 -8.91 20.44
CA ILE A 39 -21.54 -7.89 19.70
C ILE A 39 -22.44 -6.66 19.60
N ASP A 40 -22.04 -5.55 20.22
CA ASP A 40 -22.83 -4.30 20.21
C ASP A 40 -22.12 -3.11 19.57
N GLY A 41 -20.85 -3.25 19.25
CA GLY A 41 -20.05 -2.22 18.59
C GLY A 41 -19.31 -2.68 17.34
N ILE A 42 -19.09 -1.75 16.43
CA ILE A 42 -18.29 -1.94 15.23
C ILE A 42 -17.28 -0.79 15.18
N THR A 43 -16.00 -1.13 15.12
CA THR A 43 -14.92 -0.18 14.83
C THR A 43 -14.45 -0.37 13.41
N ILE A 44 -14.50 0.67 12.58
CA ILE A 44 -14.04 0.70 11.20
C ILE A 44 -12.61 1.24 11.21
N SER A 45 -11.67 0.42 10.79
CA SER A 45 -10.22 0.73 10.80
C SER A 45 -9.57 0.48 9.44
N ALA A 46 -8.31 0.89 9.31
CA ALA A 46 -7.51 0.77 8.10
C ALA A 46 -8.20 1.43 6.89
N GLY A 47 -8.52 2.70 7.05
CA GLY A 47 -9.21 3.54 6.07
C GLY A 47 -10.61 3.93 6.52
N ILE A 48 -11.12 5.00 5.93
CA ILE A 48 -12.46 5.54 6.18
C ILE A 48 -13.28 5.40 4.89
N PRO A 49 -14.47 4.80 4.92
CA PRO A 49 -15.35 4.76 3.74
C PRO A 49 -15.77 6.16 3.30
N GLU A 50 -16.04 6.32 2.01
CA GLU A 50 -16.57 7.57 1.47
C GLU A 50 -17.89 7.97 2.13
N LEU A 51 -18.20 9.27 2.10
CA LEU A 51 -19.32 9.86 2.83
C LEU A 51 -20.65 9.11 2.60
N GLU A 52 -20.98 8.82 1.36
CA GLU A 52 -22.24 8.13 1.01
C GLU A 52 -22.25 6.67 1.50
N GLU A 53 -21.14 5.95 1.28
CA GLU A 53 -20.98 4.56 1.76
C GLU A 53 -21.04 4.51 3.29
N ALA A 54 -20.33 5.41 3.96
CA ALA A 54 -20.28 5.47 5.41
C ALA A 54 -21.66 5.79 6.02
N THR A 55 -22.38 6.76 5.44
CA THR A 55 -23.72 7.14 5.89
C THR A 55 -24.70 5.98 5.75
N ALA A 56 -24.74 5.34 4.57
CA ALA A 56 -25.57 4.17 4.34
C ALA A 56 -25.22 2.99 5.24
N LEU A 57 -23.91 2.80 5.53
CA LEU A 57 -23.43 1.79 6.44
C LEU A 57 -23.91 2.05 7.88
N LEU A 58 -23.78 3.29 8.37
CA LEU A 58 -24.24 3.71 9.70
C LEU A 58 -25.74 3.46 9.89
N GLU A 59 -26.57 3.95 8.96
CA GLU A 59 -28.02 3.75 8.99
C GLU A 59 -28.37 2.26 9.05
N ARG A 60 -27.70 1.46 8.23
CA ARG A 60 -27.92 0.01 8.20
C ARG A 60 -27.51 -0.67 9.51
N LEU A 61 -26.32 -0.37 10.04
CA LEU A 61 -25.83 -0.99 11.27
C LEU A 61 -26.72 -0.62 12.48
N HIS A 62 -27.17 0.63 12.57
CA HIS A 62 -28.12 1.03 13.59
C HIS A 62 -29.46 0.30 13.46
N ALA A 63 -29.99 0.15 12.23
CA ALA A 63 -31.18 -0.63 11.98
C ALA A 63 -31.03 -2.12 12.34
N GLU A 64 -29.82 -2.67 12.23
CA GLU A 64 -29.44 -4.04 12.63
C GLU A 64 -29.14 -4.14 14.14
N GLY A 65 -29.27 -3.03 14.89
CA GLY A 65 -29.18 -2.97 16.34
C GLY A 65 -27.79 -2.77 16.92
N PHE A 66 -26.81 -2.29 16.14
CA PHE A 66 -25.50 -1.90 16.67
C PHE A 66 -25.54 -0.46 17.20
N PRO A 67 -25.48 -0.24 18.52
CA PRO A 67 -25.55 1.12 19.06
C PRO A 67 -24.23 1.90 18.95
N TYR A 68 -23.10 1.21 18.89
CA TYR A 68 -21.77 1.82 18.94
C TYR A 68 -21.04 1.61 17.62
N ILE A 69 -20.83 2.71 16.88
CA ILE A 69 -20.06 2.68 15.65
C ILE A 69 -18.92 3.68 15.76
N ALA A 70 -17.72 3.15 15.58
CA ALA A 70 -16.49 3.92 15.67
C ALA A 70 -15.74 3.91 14.33
N PHE A 71 -15.13 5.02 14.01
CA PHE A 71 -14.13 5.13 12.95
C PHE A 71 -12.77 5.38 13.56
N LYS A 72 -11.74 4.78 12.97
CA LYS A 72 -10.37 4.84 13.45
C LYS A 72 -9.46 5.60 12.48
N PRO A 73 -9.55 6.95 12.47
CA PRO A 73 -8.67 7.78 11.67
C PRO A 73 -7.27 7.82 12.27
N GLY A 74 -6.26 7.89 11.40
CA GLY A 74 -4.86 8.06 11.79
C GLY A 74 -4.22 9.30 11.16
N THR A 75 -5.01 10.17 10.52
CA THR A 75 -4.56 11.43 9.93
C THR A 75 -5.61 12.52 10.10
N VAL A 76 -5.16 13.78 10.06
CA VAL A 76 -6.07 14.94 10.12
C VAL A 76 -7.14 14.88 9.04
N ASP A 77 -6.81 14.41 7.85
CA ASP A 77 -7.77 14.24 6.74
C ASP A 77 -8.86 13.24 7.06
N GLN A 78 -8.45 12.08 7.55
CA GLN A 78 -9.39 11.05 7.94
C GLN A 78 -10.29 11.54 9.08
N ILE A 79 -9.76 12.33 10.02
CA ILE A 79 -10.57 12.96 11.07
C ILE A 79 -11.64 13.85 10.46
N ARG A 80 -11.27 14.74 9.52
CA ARG A 80 -12.21 15.63 8.84
C ARG A 80 -13.25 14.85 8.02
N GLN A 81 -12.85 13.76 7.40
CA GLN A 81 -13.76 12.85 6.70
C GLN A 81 -14.79 12.24 7.66
N VAL A 82 -14.37 11.76 8.83
CA VAL A 82 -15.29 11.25 9.87
C VAL A 82 -16.20 12.35 10.39
N LEU A 83 -15.73 13.58 10.55
CA LEU A 83 -16.56 14.71 10.93
C LEU A 83 -17.63 15.05 9.87
N ALA A 84 -17.29 14.92 8.58
CA ALA A 84 -18.26 15.06 7.51
C ALA A 84 -19.36 13.96 7.59
N ILE A 85 -18.97 12.73 7.87
CA ILE A 85 -19.89 11.61 8.09
C ILE A 85 -20.78 11.89 9.30
N ALA A 86 -20.23 12.31 10.44
CA ALA A 86 -20.98 12.62 11.64
C ALA A 86 -22.01 13.74 11.43
N ARG A 87 -21.63 14.79 10.68
CA ARG A 87 -22.56 15.88 10.30
C ARG A 87 -23.69 15.42 9.39
N ALA A 88 -23.48 14.41 8.57
CA ALA A 88 -24.50 13.83 7.69
C ALA A 88 -25.53 12.97 8.45
N VAL A 89 -25.19 12.49 9.65
CA VAL A 89 -26.03 11.63 10.50
C VAL A 89 -26.20 12.23 11.91
N PRO A 90 -26.76 13.44 12.06
CA PRO A 90 -26.74 14.18 13.33
C PRO A 90 -27.46 13.49 14.49
N ASP A 91 -28.40 12.60 14.18
CA ASP A 91 -29.18 11.86 15.18
C ASP A 91 -28.50 10.55 15.63
N SER A 92 -27.34 10.23 15.06
CA SER A 92 -26.57 9.01 15.39
C SER A 92 -25.24 9.37 16.04
N PRO A 93 -24.88 8.81 17.21
CA PRO A 93 -23.58 9.03 17.80
C PRO A 93 -22.49 8.36 16.95
N VAL A 94 -21.40 9.09 16.73
CA VAL A 94 -20.23 8.61 16.00
C VAL A 94 -19.02 8.68 16.93
N ILE A 95 -18.35 7.55 17.12
CA ILE A 95 -17.12 7.49 17.91
C ILE A 95 -15.95 7.71 16.96
N ILE A 96 -15.12 8.71 17.25
CA ILE A 96 -13.82 8.90 16.58
C ILE A 96 -12.74 8.32 17.48
N GLN A 97 -12.06 7.28 17.04
CA GLN A 97 -10.90 6.69 17.74
C GLN A 97 -9.63 7.14 17.03
N ILE A 98 -9.06 8.27 17.41
CA ILE A 98 -7.81 8.76 16.81
C ILE A 98 -6.67 7.88 17.29
N GLU A 99 -5.89 7.35 16.37
CA GLU A 99 -4.73 6.50 16.65
C GLU A 99 -3.50 7.02 15.90
N ASP A 100 -2.44 7.28 16.64
CA ASP A 100 -1.24 7.93 16.14
C ASP A 100 -0.17 6.97 15.60
N GLY A 101 0.97 7.55 15.22
CA GLY A 101 2.16 6.84 14.76
C GLY A 101 2.87 6.01 15.83
N HIS A 102 2.50 6.08 17.11
CA HIS A 102 3.06 5.28 18.20
C HIS A 102 2.18 4.07 18.58
N ALA A 103 1.12 3.83 17.83
CA ALA A 103 0.23 2.70 18.08
C ALA A 103 0.91 1.35 17.81
N GLY A 104 0.47 0.33 18.52
CA GLY A 104 0.85 -1.05 18.23
C GLY A 104 0.10 -1.60 17.01
N GLY A 105 0.74 -2.42 16.23
CA GLY A 105 0.20 -2.95 14.98
C GLY A 105 0.41 -1.98 13.81
N HIS A 106 -0.51 -1.99 12.85
CA HIS A 106 -0.51 -0.98 11.78
C HIS A 106 -0.82 0.37 12.37
N HIS A 107 -0.01 1.34 12.08
CA HIS A 107 -0.09 2.69 12.64
C HIS A 107 -0.09 3.75 11.54
N SER A 108 -0.49 4.97 11.89
CA SER A 108 -0.36 6.14 11.04
C SER A 108 1.05 6.72 11.13
N TRP A 109 1.25 7.85 10.46
CA TRP A 109 2.51 8.59 10.48
C TRP A 109 2.42 9.87 11.30
N GLU A 110 1.19 10.30 11.63
CA GLU A 110 0.94 11.55 12.30
C GLU A 110 1.00 11.36 13.82
N ASP A 111 1.53 12.37 14.50
CA ASP A 111 1.56 12.43 15.95
C ASP A 111 0.20 12.79 16.53
N LEU A 112 -0.18 12.18 17.66
CA LEU A 112 -1.48 12.36 18.26
C LEU A 112 -1.76 13.81 18.68
N ASP A 113 -0.79 14.43 19.35
CA ASP A 113 -0.94 15.79 19.85
C ASP A 113 -1.08 16.78 18.68
N THR A 114 -0.30 16.57 17.62
CA THR A 114 -0.38 17.37 16.37
C THR A 114 -1.75 17.24 15.70
N MET A 115 -2.28 16.02 15.60
CA MET A 115 -3.61 15.79 15.02
C MET A 115 -4.71 16.48 15.88
N LEU A 116 -4.61 16.35 17.19
CA LEU A 116 -5.57 16.97 18.11
C LEU A 116 -5.51 18.50 18.04
N LEU A 117 -4.31 19.09 18.10
CA LEU A 117 -4.14 20.55 17.95
C LEU A 117 -4.77 21.08 16.67
N ALA A 118 -4.66 20.31 15.56
CA ALA A 118 -5.20 20.70 14.27
C ALA A 118 -6.72 20.50 14.11
N THR A 119 -7.36 19.69 14.97
CA THR A 119 -8.74 19.26 14.72
C THR A 119 -9.67 19.32 15.94
N TYR A 120 -9.15 19.62 17.12
CA TYR A 120 -9.91 19.54 18.36
C TYR A 120 -11.18 20.41 18.34
N ASP A 121 -11.07 21.66 17.92
CA ASP A 121 -12.21 22.59 17.84
C ASP A 121 -13.23 22.12 16.80
N ASP A 122 -12.76 21.62 15.65
CA ASP A 122 -13.62 21.03 14.61
C ASP A 122 -14.39 19.82 15.12
N ILE A 123 -13.75 18.97 15.93
CA ILE A 123 -14.37 17.80 16.55
C ILE A 123 -15.42 18.24 17.55
N ARG A 124 -15.10 19.19 18.44
CA ARG A 124 -16.01 19.67 19.49
C ARG A 124 -17.19 20.50 18.93
N ALA A 125 -17.06 21.02 17.73
CA ALA A 125 -18.15 21.68 17.04
C ALA A 125 -19.24 20.70 16.52
N VAL A 126 -18.98 19.38 16.55
CA VAL A 126 -19.92 18.34 16.08
C VAL A 126 -20.48 17.60 17.30
N THR A 127 -21.72 17.88 17.66
CA THR A 127 -22.34 17.48 18.94
C THR A 127 -22.62 15.99 19.11
N ASN A 128 -22.67 15.23 18.02
CA ASN A 128 -22.90 13.77 18.04
C ASN A 128 -21.59 12.96 17.96
N VAL A 129 -20.44 13.59 18.19
CA VAL A 129 -19.12 12.93 18.17
C VAL A 129 -18.64 12.64 19.59
N VAL A 130 -18.16 11.42 19.79
CA VAL A 130 -17.42 10.98 20.97
C VAL A 130 -15.96 10.80 20.58
N LEU A 131 -15.07 11.56 21.23
CA LEU A 131 -13.64 11.57 20.94
C LEU A 131 -12.88 10.59 21.83
N VAL A 132 -12.31 9.57 21.23
CA VAL A 132 -11.44 8.59 21.88
C VAL A 132 -10.06 8.68 21.24
N VAL A 133 -9.00 8.61 22.04
CA VAL A 133 -7.62 8.66 21.55
C VAL A 133 -6.84 7.41 21.94
N GLY A 134 -5.89 7.03 21.11
CA GLY A 134 -5.02 5.89 21.34
C GLY A 134 -3.67 6.07 20.63
N GLY A 135 -2.74 5.19 20.95
CA GLY A 135 -1.35 5.28 20.53
C GLY A 135 -0.49 5.88 21.65
N GLY A 136 0.63 5.27 21.95
CA GLY A 136 1.57 5.75 22.98
C GLY A 136 1.02 5.83 24.41
N ILE A 137 -0.24 5.48 24.68
CA ILE A 137 -0.87 5.55 26.01
C ILE A 137 -0.61 4.24 26.76
N GLY A 138 0.52 4.19 27.47
CA GLY A 138 0.94 3.00 28.25
C GLY A 138 0.85 3.17 29.75
N THR A 139 0.64 4.40 30.26
CA THR A 139 0.62 4.71 31.70
C THR A 139 -0.68 5.38 32.13
N PRO A 140 -1.12 5.14 33.38
CA PRO A 140 -2.26 5.84 33.96
C PRO A 140 -2.17 7.37 33.91
N THR A 141 -0.99 7.92 34.16
CA THR A 141 -0.76 9.37 34.10
C THR A 141 -1.00 9.93 32.70
N ARG A 142 -0.43 9.30 31.66
CA ARG A 142 -0.64 9.75 30.27
C ARG A 142 -2.12 9.70 29.87
N ALA A 143 -2.83 8.67 30.30
CA ALA A 143 -4.28 8.58 30.07
C ALA A 143 -5.04 9.72 30.78
N ALA A 144 -4.68 10.02 32.04
CA ALA A 144 -5.28 11.10 32.80
C ALA A 144 -5.00 12.48 32.17
N ASP A 145 -3.82 12.69 31.57
CA ASP A 145 -3.48 13.93 30.88
C ASP A 145 -4.40 14.18 29.67
N TYR A 146 -4.71 13.15 28.87
CA TYR A 146 -5.68 13.29 27.79
C TYR A 146 -7.11 13.48 28.29
N LEU A 147 -7.54 12.70 29.27
CA LEU A 147 -8.90 12.78 29.80
C LEU A 147 -9.18 14.12 30.49
N THR A 148 -8.19 14.75 31.07
CA THR A 148 -8.29 16.07 31.68
C THR A 148 -7.96 17.23 30.75
N GLY A 149 -7.36 16.94 29.60
CA GLY A 149 -6.88 17.95 28.66
C GLY A 149 -5.54 18.59 28.99
N ARG A 150 -4.87 18.14 30.07
CA ARG A 150 -3.56 18.70 30.50
C ARG A 150 -2.45 18.49 29.45
N TRP A 151 -2.60 17.51 28.57
CA TRP A 151 -1.65 17.29 27.47
C TRP A 151 -1.44 18.55 26.62
N ALA A 152 -2.48 19.39 26.46
CA ALA A 152 -2.45 20.60 25.65
C ALA A 152 -1.63 21.74 26.30
N GLU A 153 -1.40 21.69 27.61
CA GLU A 153 -0.60 22.70 28.35
C GLU A 153 0.86 22.75 27.87
N ALA A 154 1.39 21.63 27.37
CA ALA A 154 2.73 21.59 26.79
C ALA A 154 2.88 22.46 25.52
N TYR A 155 1.78 22.87 24.94
CA TYR A 155 1.70 23.68 23.70
C TYR A 155 1.15 25.10 23.99
N ASP A 156 1.14 25.53 25.22
CA ASP A 156 0.60 26.84 25.64
C ASP A 156 -0.87 27.07 25.22
N THR A 157 -1.66 25.98 25.09
CA THR A 157 -3.08 26.05 24.72
C THR A 157 -3.98 25.74 25.92
N ALA A 158 -5.28 26.06 25.76
CA ALA A 158 -6.28 25.72 26.78
C ALA A 158 -6.41 24.19 26.92
N ALA A 159 -6.83 23.73 28.12
CA ALA A 159 -7.07 22.31 28.33
C ALA A 159 -8.04 21.74 27.29
N ALA A 160 -7.65 20.64 26.70
CA ALA A 160 -8.39 19.97 25.61
C ALA A 160 -8.74 18.53 25.99
N PRO A 161 -9.75 18.29 26.86
CA PRO A 161 -10.10 16.95 27.34
C PRO A 161 -10.72 16.11 26.23
N VAL A 162 -10.34 14.83 26.21
CA VAL A 162 -10.97 13.80 25.36
C VAL A 162 -12.02 13.03 26.17
N ASP A 163 -12.94 12.33 25.47
CA ASP A 163 -14.03 11.60 26.11
C ASP A 163 -13.61 10.19 26.55
N GLY A 164 -12.53 9.67 25.95
CA GLY A 164 -12.02 8.36 26.29
C GLY A 164 -10.61 8.11 25.77
N VAL A 165 -9.97 7.09 26.35
CA VAL A 165 -8.65 6.62 25.93
C VAL A 165 -8.70 5.15 25.58
N MET A 166 -7.91 4.74 24.60
CA MET A 166 -7.80 3.36 24.14
C MET A 166 -6.49 2.75 24.67
N ILE A 167 -6.59 1.64 25.37
CA ILE A 167 -5.47 0.93 25.95
C ILE A 167 -5.35 -0.43 25.24
N GLY A 168 -4.29 -0.59 24.46
CA GLY A 168 -4.07 -1.84 23.71
C GLY A 168 -2.86 -2.61 24.25
N THR A 169 -1.68 -2.05 24.10
CA THR A 169 -0.39 -2.71 24.43
C THR A 169 -0.33 -3.19 25.86
N ALA A 170 -0.78 -2.39 26.83
CA ALA A 170 -0.78 -2.76 28.23
C ALA A 170 -1.62 -4.02 28.52
N ALA A 171 -2.70 -4.23 27.77
CA ALA A 171 -3.56 -5.41 27.93
C ALA A 171 -2.94 -6.70 27.36
N MET A 172 -1.83 -6.64 26.62
CA MET A 172 -1.18 -7.84 26.08
C MET A 172 -0.62 -8.76 27.16
N THR A 173 -0.36 -8.24 28.37
CA THR A 173 0.19 -9.00 29.50
C THR A 173 -0.85 -9.35 30.58
N CYS A 174 -2.11 -8.95 30.41
CA CYS A 174 -3.15 -9.25 31.40
C CYS A 174 -3.42 -10.77 31.52
N LEU A 175 -4.04 -11.15 32.62
CA LEU A 175 -4.36 -12.55 32.92
C LEU A 175 -5.24 -13.19 31.83
N GLU A 176 -6.17 -12.44 31.30
CA GLU A 176 -7.14 -12.89 30.30
C GLU A 176 -6.53 -12.97 28.88
N ALA A 177 -5.37 -12.35 28.65
CA ALA A 177 -4.67 -12.48 27.40
C ALA A 177 -4.08 -13.88 27.25
N LYS A 178 -4.38 -14.53 26.12
CA LYS A 178 -3.91 -15.90 25.85
C LYS A 178 -2.43 -15.99 25.48
N THR A 179 -1.75 -14.89 25.34
CA THR A 179 -0.30 -14.81 25.14
C THR A 179 0.43 -15.61 26.21
N ASN A 180 1.43 -16.39 25.84
CA ASN A 180 2.16 -17.22 26.82
C ASN A 180 3.02 -16.35 27.75
N ASP A 181 3.34 -16.87 28.93
CA ASP A 181 4.02 -16.12 29.98
C ASP A 181 5.44 -15.65 29.59
N ASP A 182 6.14 -16.40 28.75
CA ASP A 182 7.46 -16.03 28.25
C ASP A 182 7.39 -14.75 27.38
N VAL A 183 6.35 -14.67 26.54
CA VAL A 183 6.08 -13.47 25.73
C VAL A 183 5.64 -12.29 26.61
N LYS A 184 4.79 -12.53 27.61
CA LYS A 184 4.38 -11.49 28.57
C LYS A 184 5.57 -10.94 29.34
N GLN A 185 6.49 -11.82 29.75
CA GLN A 185 7.68 -11.40 30.47
C GLN A 185 8.62 -10.57 29.59
N LEU A 186 8.79 -10.95 28.31
CA LEU A 186 9.59 -10.15 27.38
C LEU A 186 9.01 -8.75 27.17
N LEU A 187 7.68 -8.60 27.16
CA LEU A 187 7.02 -7.29 27.09
C LEU A 187 7.34 -6.42 28.32
N VAL A 188 7.35 -7.02 29.52
CA VAL A 188 7.76 -6.32 30.76
C VAL A 188 9.23 -5.91 30.72
N ASP A 189 10.09 -6.77 30.17
CA ASP A 189 11.54 -6.55 30.11
C ASP A 189 11.94 -5.57 28.96
N THR A 190 11.00 -5.20 28.09
CA THR A 190 11.26 -4.30 26.96
C THR A 190 11.17 -2.84 27.41
N PRO A 191 12.27 -2.06 27.34
CA PRO A 191 12.27 -0.68 27.80
C PRO A 191 11.33 0.24 27.01
N GLY A 192 11.10 -0.05 25.74
CA GLY A 192 10.35 0.81 24.85
C GLY A 192 11.04 2.13 24.54
N ILE A 193 10.31 3.04 23.89
CA ILE A 193 10.79 4.38 23.54
C ILE A 193 10.07 5.37 24.46
N PRO A 194 10.79 6.23 25.20
CA PRO A 194 10.14 7.27 25.99
C PRO A 194 9.30 8.21 25.10
N ALA A 195 8.14 8.62 25.60
CA ALA A 195 7.20 9.46 24.85
C ALA A 195 7.79 10.85 24.49
N ASP A 196 8.73 11.33 25.31
CA ASP A 196 9.44 12.61 25.16
C ASP A 196 10.81 12.48 24.48
N SER A 197 11.10 11.35 23.85
CA SER A 197 12.42 11.07 23.27
C SER A 197 12.73 11.84 22.00
N GLY A 198 11.77 12.56 21.43
CA GLY A 198 11.88 13.20 20.12
C GLY A 198 11.94 12.20 18.95
N VAL A 199 11.70 10.93 19.21
CA VAL A 199 11.53 9.88 18.20
C VAL A 199 10.07 9.93 17.78
N GLU A 200 9.80 10.66 16.72
CA GLU A 200 8.46 10.82 16.17
C GLU A 200 7.96 9.54 15.48
N GLY A 201 6.65 9.46 15.32
CA GLY A 201 6.04 8.44 14.47
C GLY A 201 6.66 8.46 13.08
N GLY A 202 7.04 7.30 12.54
CA GLY A 202 7.79 7.22 11.29
C GLY A 202 9.30 7.01 11.41
N TRP A 203 9.86 6.97 12.62
CA TRP A 203 11.23 6.58 12.93
C TRP A 203 11.72 5.27 12.28
N VAL A 204 10.92 4.57 11.73
CA VAL A 204 10.84 3.14 11.50
C VAL A 204 11.71 2.60 10.38
N ALA A 205 12.17 3.39 9.43
CA ALA A 205 12.78 2.89 8.19
C ALA A 205 14.22 2.38 8.32
N SER A 206 14.90 2.64 9.44
CA SER A 206 16.34 2.34 9.55
C SER A 206 16.67 0.88 9.87
N GLY A 207 15.70 0.10 10.36
CA GLY A 207 15.96 -1.26 10.89
C GLY A 207 16.79 -1.27 12.17
N GLU A 208 17.07 -0.12 12.78
CA GLU A 208 17.77 0.01 14.06
C GLU A 208 16.86 -0.42 15.20
N SER A 209 17.48 -0.95 16.26
CA SER A 209 16.78 -1.31 17.50
C SER A 209 16.94 -0.18 18.51
N ILE A 210 15.81 0.39 18.94
CA ILE A 210 15.76 1.41 19.99
C ILE A 210 14.86 0.91 21.13
N GLY A 211 15.38 0.88 22.33
CA GLY A 211 14.63 0.41 23.49
C GLY A 211 14.09 -1.01 23.37
N GLY A 212 14.76 -1.88 22.60
CA GLY A 212 14.31 -3.24 22.31
C GLY A 212 13.24 -3.35 21.24
N MET A 213 12.87 -2.22 20.62
CA MET A 213 11.88 -2.14 19.55
C MET A 213 12.56 -1.96 18.20
N THR A 214 11.95 -2.48 17.17
CA THR A 214 12.34 -2.28 15.77
C THR A 214 11.09 -2.16 14.90
N SER A 215 11.30 -1.84 13.65
CA SER A 215 10.20 -1.82 12.69
C SER A 215 10.26 -2.98 11.72
N GLY A 216 9.11 -3.30 11.18
CA GLY A 216 8.95 -4.31 10.16
C GLY A 216 7.74 -4.00 9.28
N LEU A 217 7.55 -4.78 8.24
CA LEU A 217 6.39 -4.67 7.37
C LEU A 217 5.42 -5.81 7.62
N SER A 218 4.14 -5.51 7.51
CA SER A 218 3.08 -6.50 7.47
C SER A 218 2.98 -7.15 6.09
N HIS A 219 2.12 -8.14 5.95
CA HIS A 219 1.79 -8.74 4.64
C HIS A 219 1.07 -7.74 3.70
N LEU A 220 0.49 -6.68 4.24
CA LEU A 220 -0.10 -5.57 3.47
C LEU A 220 0.94 -4.52 3.08
N ARG A 221 2.23 -4.76 3.41
CA ARG A 221 3.34 -3.83 3.22
C ARG A 221 3.15 -2.50 3.96
N ALA A 222 2.38 -2.52 5.03
CA ALA A 222 2.24 -1.41 5.95
C ALA A 222 3.20 -1.60 7.12
N ASP A 223 3.76 -0.49 7.59
CA ASP A 223 4.70 -0.48 8.69
C ASP A 223 4.03 -0.90 10.00
N LEU A 224 4.82 -1.54 10.83
CA LEU A 224 4.45 -1.87 12.20
C LEU A 224 5.68 -1.97 13.08
N TYR A 225 5.50 -1.67 14.36
CA TYR A 225 6.53 -1.88 15.36
C TYR A 225 6.50 -3.31 15.87
N GLU A 226 7.68 -3.83 16.17
CA GLU A 226 7.83 -5.17 16.75
C GLU A 226 9.00 -5.21 17.72
N ILE A 227 8.99 -6.16 18.64
CA ILE A 227 10.15 -6.40 19.49
C ILE A 227 11.29 -6.94 18.64
N ASP A 228 12.52 -6.43 18.83
CA ASP A 228 13.72 -6.90 18.13
C ASP A 228 14.18 -8.25 18.66
N ASN A 229 13.63 -9.31 18.12
CA ASN A 229 13.95 -10.70 18.45
C ASN A 229 14.34 -11.49 17.20
N SER A 230 14.57 -12.80 17.34
CA SER A 230 14.92 -13.66 16.20
C SER A 230 13.86 -13.68 15.12
N SER A 231 12.57 -13.61 15.47
CA SER A 231 11.49 -13.58 14.50
C SER A 231 11.47 -12.25 13.72
N ALA A 232 11.67 -11.12 14.38
CA ALA A 232 11.77 -9.82 13.73
C ALA A 232 12.97 -9.74 12.78
N ARG A 233 14.14 -10.24 13.22
CA ARG A 233 15.33 -10.30 12.37
C ARG A 233 15.16 -11.18 11.15
N ALA A 234 14.51 -12.34 11.30
CA ALA A 234 14.16 -13.20 10.16
C ALA A 234 13.19 -12.49 9.20
N SER A 235 12.22 -11.76 9.73
CA SER A 235 11.27 -10.97 8.91
C SER A 235 11.99 -9.91 8.07
N ARG A 236 12.89 -9.15 8.65
CA ARG A 236 13.69 -8.14 7.92
C ARG A 236 14.57 -8.77 6.84
N LEU A 237 15.26 -9.87 7.15
CA LEU A 237 16.07 -10.61 6.17
C LEU A 237 15.24 -11.11 4.99
N ILE A 238 14.04 -11.64 5.28
CA ILE A 238 13.12 -12.10 4.24
C ILE A 238 12.65 -10.91 3.37
N GLN A 239 12.32 -9.78 3.98
CA GLN A 239 11.86 -8.59 3.26
C GLN A 239 12.97 -7.97 2.40
N GLU A 240 14.21 -7.96 2.89
CA GLU A 240 15.40 -7.51 2.15
C GLU A 240 15.62 -8.34 0.87
N LEU A 241 15.42 -9.65 0.95
CA LEU A 241 15.76 -10.58 -0.13
C LEU A 241 14.57 -10.94 -1.04
N ALA A 242 13.35 -10.73 -0.56
CA ALA A 242 12.16 -11.14 -1.31
C ALA A 242 12.05 -10.41 -2.65
N GLY A 243 11.86 -11.19 -3.71
CA GLY A 243 11.75 -10.69 -5.07
C GLY A 243 13.07 -10.71 -5.85
N ASP A 244 14.23 -10.87 -5.18
CA ASP A 244 15.53 -11.05 -5.83
C ASP A 244 15.96 -12.53 -5.77
N GLU A 245 15.69 -13.28 -6.83
CA GLU A 245 16.03 -14.71 -6.90
C GLU A 245 17.54 -14.97 -6.75
N ALA A 246 18.39 -14.09 -7.25
CA ALA A 246 19.83 -14.27 -7.20
C ALA A 246 20.37 -14.03 -5.78
N ALA A 247 19.93 -12.97 -5.11
CA ALA A 247 20.26 -12.70 -3.72
C ALA A 247 19.73 -13.80 -2.79
N MET A 248 18.50 -14.26 -3.00
CA MET A 248 17.92 -15.36 -2.24
C MET A 248 18.67 -16.66 -2.42
N ALA A 249 19.07 -17.00 -3.64
CA ALA A 249 19.88 -18.20 -3.90
C ALA A 249 21.26 -18.09 -3.23
N ALA A 250 21.91 -16.94 -3.29
CA ALA A 250 23.21 -16.71 -2.68
C ALA A 250 23.16 -16.76 -1.15
N ARG A 251 22.08 -16.32 -0.52
CA ARG A 251 21.89 -16.27 0.95
C ARG A 251 20.87 -17.29 1.47
N ARG A 252 20.56 -18.31 0.67
CA ARG A 252 19.53 -19.31 1.01
C ARG A 252 19.76 -19.97 2.37
N GLN A 253 21.00 -20.37 2.67
CA GLN A 253 21.32 -21.02 3.95
C GLN A 253 21.14 -20.06 5.12
N GLU A 254 21.51 -18.79 4.97
CA GLU A 254 21.28 -17.76 5.99
C GLU A 254 19.78 -17.59 6.29
N MET A 255 18.94 -17.60 5.26
CA MET A 255 17.47 -17.55 5.43
C MET A 255 16.95 -18.78 6.15
N ILE A 256 17.41 -19.99 5.78
CA ILE A 256 17.02 -21.22 6.45
C ILE A 256 17.44 -21.20 7.93
N ASP A 257 18.65 -20.74 8.24
CA ASP A 257 19.17 -20.63 9.60
C ASP A 257 18.40 -19.56 10.42
N ALA A 258 17.95 -18.49 9.78
CA ALA A 258 17.10 -17.49 10.41
C ALA A 258 15.70 -18.04 10.69
N LEU A 259 15.09 -18.71 9.72
CA LEU A 259 13.78 -19.36 9.88
C LEU A 259 13.79 -20.44 10.96
N ALA A 260 14.88 -21.20 11.09
CA ALA A 260 15.02 -22.24 12.10
C ALA A 260 14.99 -21.69 13.55
N LYS A 261 15.23 -20.38 13.73
CA LYS A 261 15.14 -19.70 15.04
C LYS A 261 13.75 -19.14 15.33
N THR A 262 12.78 -19.38 14.45
CA THR A 262 11.43 -18.88 14.58
C THR A 262 10.42 -20.00 14.78
N ALA A 263 9.24 -19.66 15.20
CA ALA A 263 8.11 -20.57 15.28
C ALA A 263 7.56 -20.99 13.90
N LYS A 264 8.19 -20.53 12.81
CA LYS A 264 7.79 -20.82 11.43
C LYS A 264 9.00 -21.28 10.60
N PRO A 265 9.55 -22.47 10.92
CA PRO A 265 10.77 -22.98 10.31
C PRO A 265 10.57 -23.30 8.83
N TYR A 266 11.66 -23.36 8.08
CA TYR A 266 11.66 -23.95 6.77
C TYR A 266 11.28 -25.45 6.85
N PHE A 267 10.38 -25.88 5.98
CA PHE A 267 9.93 -27.27 5.96
C PHE A 267 11.08 -28.23 5.62
N GLY A 268 11.87 -27.87 4.63
CA GLY A 268 12.98 -28.66 4.09
C GLY A 268 12.81 -28.88 2.57
N ASP A 269 13.88 -29.33 1.92
CA ASP A 269 13.88 -29.70 0.49
C ASP A 269 13.20 -31.06 0.33
N VAL A 270 11.89 -31.04 0.03
CA VAL A 270 11.04 -32.24 -0.01
C VAL A 270 11.58 -33.31 -0.96
N GLU A 271 12.18 -32.91 -2.08
CA GLU A 271 12.78 -33.85 -3.03
C GLU A 271 14.03 -34.59 -2.49
N GLU A 272 14.63 -34.05 -1.44
CA GLU A 272 15.77 -34.66 -0.73
C GLU A 272 15.34 -35.53 0.44
N MET A 273 14.04 -35.54 0.78
CA MET A 273 13.48 -36.37 1.85
C MET A 273 13.02 -37.71 1.31
N THR A 274 13.08 -38.72 2.18
CA THR A 274 12.29 -39.94 1.94
C THR A 274 10.80 -39.67 2.24
N TYR A 275 9.91 -40.51 1.70
CA TYR A 275 8.47 -40.37 1.98
C TYR A 275 8.14 -40.44 3.46
N LEU A 276 8.85 -41.26 4.23
CA LEU A 276 8.69 -41.35 5.68
C LEU A 276 9.18 -40.05 6.36
N GLN A 277 10.33 -39.51 5.95
CA GLN A 277 10.83 -38.22 6.47
C GLN A 277 9.88 -37.08 6.19
N TRP A 278 9.30 -37.06 4.99
CA TRP A 278 8.33 -36.04 4.60
C TRP A 278 7.07 -36.08 5.48
N ALA A 279 6.48 -37.30 5.67
CA ALA A 279 5.33 -37.47 6.54
C ALA A 279 5.64 -37.12 8.01
N THR A 280 6.83 -37.56 8.52
CA THR A 280 7.28 -37.25 9.87
C THR A 280 7.42 -35.73 10.06
N ARG A 281 8.04 -35.05 9.10
CA ARG A 281 8.22 -33.59 9.17
C ARG A 281 6.89 -32.85 9.18
N TYR A 282 5.94 -33.32 8.37
CA TYR A 282 4.59 -32.75 8.37
C TYR A 282 3.90 -32.94 9.73
N ALA A 283 3.95 -34.14 10.28
CA ALA A 283 3.37 -34.45 11.58
C ALA A 283 3.97 -33.55 12.68
N GLU A 284 5.32 -33.41 12.72
CA GLU A 284 6.01 -32.56 13.70
C GLU A 284 5.55 -31.12 13.68
N LEU A 285 5.32 -30.55 12.50
CA LEU A 285 4.97 -29.15 12.35
C LEU A 285 3.47 -28.86 12.49
N CYS A 286 2.62 -29.79 12.07
CA CYS A 286 1.17 -29.54 11.97
C CYS A 286 0.32 -30.36 12.92
N VAL A 287 0.79 -31.54 13.37
CA VAL A 287 -0.04 -32.56 14.05
C VAL A 287 0.48 -32.90 15.43
N ALA A 288 1.75 -32.62 15.72
CA ALA A 288 2.41 -33.07 16.96
C ALA A 288 1.64 -32.70 18.22
N PRO A 289 1.46 -33.65 19.17
CA PRO A 289 0.77 -33.44 20.43
C PRO A 289 1.56 -32.48 21.33
N HIS A 290 0.83 -31.72 22.12
CA HIS A 290 1.37 -30.81 23.13
C HIS A 290 1.37 -31.45 24.49
N GLU A 291 2.45 -31.31 25.26
CA GLU A 291 2.44 -31.72 26.66
C GLU A 291 1.31 -31.02 27.43
N GLY A 292 0.41 -31.84 28.03
CA GLY A 292 -0.69 -31.34 28.87
C GLY A 292 -2.00 -31.03 28.17
N ARG A 293 -2.11 -31.17 26.85
CA ARG A 293 -3.38 -31.10 26.11
C ARG A 293 -3.76 -32.44 25.50
N SER A 294 -5.09 -32.72 25.45
CA SER A 294 -5.60 -33.87 24.69
C SER A 294 -4.97 -33.86 23.31
N ALA A 295 -4.37 -34.94 22.93
CA ALA A 295 -3.67 -35.14 21.68
C ALA A 295 -4.36 -34.43 20.56
N THR A 296 -3.68 -33.67 19.76
CA THR A 296 -3.92 -33.69 18.35
C THR A 296 -3.71 -32.42 17.59
N ARG A 297 -3.72 -31.18 18.20
CA ARG A 297 -3.61 -30.00 17.33
C ARG A 297 -3.15 -28.77 18.08
N ALA A 298 -2.28 -27.96 17.45
CA ALA A 298 -2.09 -26.60 17.90
C ALA A 298 -3.41 -25.83 17.73
N ASP A 299 -3.94 -25.26 18.81
CA ASP A 299 -5.27 -24.58 18.80
C ASP A 299 -5.35 -23.42 17.81
N TRP A 300 -4.20 -22.90 17.38
CA TRP A 300 -4.10 -21.83 16.39
C TRP A 300 -4.03 -22.33 14.95
N ALA A 301 -3.77 -23.63 14.71
CA ALA A 301 -3.71 -24.17 13.36
C ALA A 301 -5.11 -24.42 12.79
N ASP A 302 -5.30 -24.12 11.52
CA ASP A 302 -6.51 -24.49 10.78
C ASP A 302 -6.76 -26.00 10.85
N GLU A 303 -7.99 -26.42 11.11
CA GLU A 303 -8.38 -27.83 11.12
C GLU A 303 -8.01 -28.54 9.83
N GLY A 304 -8.09 -27.85 8.72
CA GLY A 304 -7.72 -28.40 7.44
C GLY A 304 -6.24 -28.85 7.32
N TRP A 305 -5.32 -28.40 8.18
CA TRP A 305 -3.94 -28.93 8.17
C TRP A 305 -3.88 -30.38 8.65
N TYR A 306 -4.79 -30.78 9.53
CA TYR A 306 -4.94 -32.15 9.94
C TYR A 306 -5.52 -33.02 8.80
N ASP A 307 -6.56 -32.58 8.13
CA ASP A 307 -7.11 -33.28 6.97
C ASP A 307 -6.07 -33.48 5.88
N ARG A 308 -5.26 -32.47 5.63
CA ARG A 308 -4.16 -32.53 4.64
C ARG A 308 -3.05 -33.52 5.02
N PHE A 309 -2.89 -33.82 6.30
CA PHE A 309 -2.01 -34.92 6.71
C PHE A 309 -2.50 -36.25 6.18
N ILE A 310 -3.81 -36.47 6.24
CA ILE A 310 -4.44 -37.68 5.69
C ILE A 310 -4.27 -37.73 4.17
N ASP A 311 -4.48 -36.59 3.49
CA ASP A 311 -4.24 -36.50 2.03
C ASP A 311 -2.80 -36.84 1.66
N LEU A 312 -1.85 -36.38 2.47
CA LEU A 312 -0.43 -36.66 2.31
C LEU A 312 -0.15 -38.17 2.49
N LEU A 313 -0.69 -38.79 3.53
CA LEU A 313 -0.56 -40.24 3.77
C LEU A 313 -1.16 -41.05 2.62
N HIS A 314 -2.35 -40.75 2.17
CA HIS A 314 -2.98 -41.40 1.00
C HIS A 314 -2.14 -41.23 -0.25
N ARG A 315 -1.50 -40.07 -0.46
CA ARG A 315 -0.63 -39.86 -1.61
C ARG A 315 0.63 -40.70 -1.53
N ILE A 316 1.22 -40.87 -0.34
CA ILE A 316 2.36 -41.74 -0.11
C ILE A 316 1.99 -43.19 -0.38
N GLU A 317 0.86 -43.64 0.14
CA GLU A 317 0.34 -45.00 -0.13
C GLU A 317 0.17 -45.24 -1.63
N ALA A 318 -0.51 -44.33 -2.32
CA ALA A 318 -0.72 -44.44 -3.76
C ALA A 318 0.60 -44.51 -4.56
N ARG A 319 1.66 -43.86 -4.08
CA ARG A 319 2.97 -43.86 -4.69
C ARG A 319 3.73 -45.17 -4.46
N LEU A 320 3.66 -45.68 -3.27
CA LEU A 320 4.43 -46.85 -2.83
C LEU A 320 3.67 -48.15 -3.07
N SER A 321 2.35 -48.12 -3.25
CA SER A 321 1.54 -49.29 -3.58
C SER A 321 1.77 -49.72 -5.04
N ARG A 322 2.05 -50.99 -5.25
CA ARG A 322 2.19 -51.59 -6.58
C ARG A 322 0.88 -52.12 -7.16
N ALA A 323 -0.26 -51.63 -6.67
CA ALA A 323 -1.56 -52.06 -7.21
C ALA A 323 -1.76 -51.52 -8.61
N ASP A 324 -1.68 -52.40 -9.60
CA ASP A 324 -1.77 -52.05 -11.03
C ASP A 324 -3.17 -51.64 -11.49
N HIS A 325 -4.26 -52.10 -10.85
CA HIS A 325 -5.63 -51.78 -11.30
C HIS A 325 -6.64 -52.00 -10.17
N GLY A 326 -7.20 -50.93 -9.63
CA GLY A 326 -8.30 -50.99 -8.69
C GLY A 326 -8.21 -49.93 -7.60
N GLU A 327 -9.21 -49.92 -6.67
CA GLU A 327 -9.12 -49.11 -5.46
C GLU A 327 -7.88 -49.52 -4.67
N ILE A 328 -7.05 -48.53 -4.39
CA ILE A 328 -5.86 -48.71 -3.56
C ILE A 328 -6.34 -48.90 -2.15
N PRO A 329 -6.09 -50.06 -1.50
CA PRO A 329 -6.45 -50.25 -0.12
C PRO A 329 -5.67 -49.26 0.76
N THR A 330 -6.35 -48.45 1.53
CA THR A 330 -5.74 -47.47 2.43
C THR A 330 -5.71 -47.99 3.86
N LEU A 331 -4.58 -47.78 4.55
CA LEU A 331 -4.43 -47.96 5.99
C LEU A 331 -5.20 -46.89 6.78
N PHE A 332 -5.50 -45.75 6.14
CA PHE A 332 -6.03 -44.53 6.74
C PHE A 332 -7.48 -44.22 6.28
N ALA A 333 -8.25 -45.28 6.01
CA ALA A 333 -9.65 -45.14 5.60
C ALA A 333 -10.56 -44.57 6.70
N ASP A 334 -10.18 -44.75 7.94
CA ASP A 334 -10.91 -44.27 9.10
C ASP A 334 -10.20 -43.02 9.64
N TYR A 335 -10.89 -41.88 9.62
CA TYR A 335 -10.39 -40.61 10.13
C TYR A 335 -9.92 -40.73 11.58
N ASP A 336 -10.64 -41.48 12.40
CA ASP A 336 -10.32 -41.69 13.82
C ASP A 336 -9.02 -42.46 14.02
N ALA A 337 -8.55 -43.22 13.02
CA ALA A 337 -7.30 -43.98 13.11
C ALA A 337 -6.04 -43.11 13.03
N VAL A 338 -6.18 -41.84 12.62
CA VAL A 338 -5.07 -40.89 12.44
C VAL A 338 -4.99 -39.90 13.61
N ILE A 339 -5.80 -40.01 14.63
CA ILE A 339 -5.74 -39.18 15.85
C ILE A 339 -4.35 -39.26 16.51
N ASP A 340 -3.67 -40.39 16.38
CA ASP A 340 -2.29 -40.60 16.82
C ASP A 340 -1.35 -40.59 15.61
N SER A 341 -0.68 -39.45 15.36
CA SER A 341 0.24 -39.32 14.25
C SER A 341 1.44 -40.25 14.35
N ASP A 342 1.89 -40.58 15.55
CA ASP A 342 3.02 -41.52 15.78
C ASP A 342 2.60 -42.93 15.38
N ALA A 343 1.38 -43.35 15.74
CA ALA A 343 0.83 -44.61 15.30
C ALA A 343 0.66 -44.69 13.78
N ALA A 344 0.21 -43.60 13.15
CA ALA A 344 0.06 -43.51 11.70
C ALA A 344 1.42 -43.61 10.98
N LEU A 345 2.43 -42.94 11.48
CA LEU A 345 3.81 -43.02 10.92
C LEU A 345 4.43 -44.40 11.12
N ALA A 346 4.17 -45.04 12.28
CA ALA A 346 4.62 -46.40 12.56
C ALA A 346 3.94 -47.41 11.60
N ALA A 347 2.61 -47.27 11.39
CA ALA A 347 1.88 -48.10 10.46
C ALA A 347 2.35 -47.89 9.01
N LEU A 348 2.65 -46.67 8.61
CA LEU A 348 3.21 -46.34 7.30
C LEU A 348 4.56 -47.07 7.11
N ALA A 349 5.47 -46.97 8.10
CA ALA A 349 6.79 -47.57 8.06
C ALA A 349 6.72 -49.10 8.03
N GLU A 350 5.80 -49.71 8.76
CA GLU A 350 5.62 -51.15 8.82
C GLU A 350 5.07 -51.72 7.52
N HIS A 351 4.02 -51.11 6.96
CA HIS A 351 3.37 -51.62 5.76
C HIS A 351 4.07 -51.22 4.45
N TYR A 352 4.75 -50.08 4.47
CA TYR A 352 5.54 -49.60 3.34
C TYR A 352 7.00 -49.34 3.73
N PRO A 353 7.82 -50.40 3.97
CA PRO A 353 9.21 -50.23 4.38
C PRO A 353 10.06 -49.40 3.42
N SER A 354 9.67 -49.35 2.12
CA SER A 354 10.31 -48.52 1.11
C SER A 354 10.13 -47.01 1.38
N ALA A 355 9.15 -46.63 2.20
CA ALA A 355 8.96 -45.24 2.59
C ALA A 355 10.18 -44.64 3.27
N ALA A 356 10.96 -45.46 3.98
CA ALA A 356 12.15 -45.01 4.67
C ALA A 356 13.39 -44.82 3.76
N SER A 357 13.33 -45.26 2.51
CA SER A 357 14.48 -45.24 1.60
C SER A 357 14.17 -44.61 0.22
N THR A 358 12.92 -44.53 -0.16
CA THR A 358 12.51 -43.92 -1.43
C THR A 358 12.39 -42.43 -1.25
N LEU A 359 13.12 -41.66 -2.07
CA LEU A 359 13.02 -40.23 -2.09
C LEU A 359 11.68 -39.78 -2.69
N VAL A 360 11.18 -38.63 -2.22
CA VAL A 360 9.96 -38.05 -2.74
C VAL A 360 10.16 -37.65 -4.20
N GLU A 361 9.24 -38.08 -5.07
CA GLU A 361 9.31 -37.72 -6.47
C GLU A 361 9.00 -36.24 -6.69
N PRO A 362 9.63 -35.57 -7.67
CA PRO A 362 9.40 -34.16 -7.96
C PRO A 362 7.93 -33.78 -8.15
N VAL A 363 7.13 -34.68 -8.72
CA VAL A 363 5.68 -34.44 -8.90
C VAL A 363 4.91 -34.40 -7.57
N ASP A 364 5.39 -35.13 -6.56
CA ASP A 364 4.80 -35.15 -5.24
C ASP A 364 5.23 -33.94 -4.42
N ALA A 365 6.49 -33.52 -4.56
CA ALA A 365 6.98 -32.28 -3.99
C ALA A 365 6.24 -31.04 -4.57
N ALA A 366 6.04 -31.00 -5.88
CA ALA A 366 5.27 -29.95 -6.53
C ALA A 366 3.80 -29.93 -6.06
N TRP A 367 3.18 -31.11 -5.93
CA TRP A 367 1.84 -31.24 -5.36
C TRP A 367 1.76 -30.67 -3.94
N PHE A 368 2.75 -30.92 -3.10
CA PHE A 368 2.80 -30.41 -1.73
C PHE A 368 2.88 -28.89 -1.68
N VAL A 369 3.71 -28.30 -2.52
CA VAL A 369 3.79 -26.83 -2.62
C VAL A 369 2.46 -26.24 -3.11
N ASP A 370 1.80 -26.88 -4.08
CA ASP A 370 0.49 -26.44 -4.57
C ASP A 370 -0.59 -26.60 -3.50
N LEU A 371 -0.54 -27.66 -2.69
CA LEU A 371 -1.42 -27.82 -1.53
C LEU A 371 -1.25 -26.66 -0.55
N CYS A 372 -0.01 -26.30 -0.22
CA CYS A 372 0.30 -25.15 0.63
C CYS A 372 -0.19 -23.84 0.01
N ARG A 373 -0.09 -23.66 -1.31
CA ARG A 373 -0.57 -22.48 -2.03
C ARG A 373 -2.09 -22.31 -1.96
N LYS A 374 -2.83 -23.41 -2.01
CA LYS A 374 -4.30 -23.41 -1.91
C LYS A 374 -4.79 -23.03 -0.50
N HIS A 375 -3.99 -23.25 0.51
CA HIS A 375 -4.33 -23.06 1.90
C HIS A 375 -3.23 -22.25 2.62
N PRO A 376 -3.03 -20.98 2.23
CA PRO A 376 -1.82 -20.24 2.58
C PRO A 376 -1.76 -19.77 4.03
N LYS A 377 -2.89 -19.75 4.78
CA LYS A 377 -2.89 -19.19 6.16
C LYS A 377 -3.96 -19.85 7.04
N PRO A 378 -3.66 -20.04 8.31
CA PRO A 378 -2.34 -19.98 8.94
C PRO A 378 -1.45 -21.15 8.51
N VAL A 379 -0.19 -20.85 8.13
CA VAL A 379 0.79 -21.87 7.71
C VAL A 379 1.85 -22.02 8.81
N PRO A 380 2.02 -23.21 9.41
CA PRO A 380 2.95 -23.41 10.53
C PRO A 380 4.43 -23.51 10.10
N PHE A 381 4.73 -23.39 8.82
CA PHE A 381 6.08 -23.50 8.27
C PHE A 381 6.22 -22.71 6.97
N VAL A 382 7.45 -22.54 6.50
CA VAL A 382 7.74 -22.02 5.17
C VAL A 382 7.99 -23.21 4.24
N PRO A 383 7.12 -23.49 3.24
CA PRO A 383 7.25 -24.68 2.40
C PRO A 383 8.36 -24.55 1.36
N VAL A 384 8.65 -23.33 0.90
CA VAL A 384 9.64 -23.05 -0.15
C VAL A 384 10.37 -21.76 0.18
N VAL A 385 11.68 -21.73 -0.04
CA VAL A 385 12.50 -20.51 0.01
C VAL A 385 12.76 -20.06 -1.43
N ASP A 386 11.85 -19.24 -1.94
CA ASP A 386 11.86 -18.68 -3.30
C ASP A 386 11.42 -17.22 -3.29
N ALA A 387 11.31 -16.59 -4.45
CA ALA A 387 10.88 -15.20 -4.60
C ALA A 387 9.49 -14.90 -3.99
N ASP A 388 8.65 -15.92 -3.82
CA ASP A 388 7.31 -15.81 -3.23
C ASP A 388 7.30 -15.98 -1.69
N ILE A 389 8.46 -15.97 -1.03
CA ILE A 389 8.58 -16.29 0.40
C ILE A 389 7.67 -15.43 1.29
N LEU A 390 7.40 -14.19 0.91
CA LEU A 390 6.47 -13.30 1.61
C LEU A 390 5.03 -13.83 1.66
N ARG A 391 4.67 -14.73 0.76
CA ARG A 391 3.37 -15.41 0.78
C ARG A 391 3.25 -16.31 2.01
N TRP A 392 4.33 -16.91 2.43
CA TRP A 392 4.40 -17.86 3.53
C TRP A 392 4.71 -17.17 4.86
N TRP A 393 5.52 -16.12 4.80
CA TRP A 393 5.88 -15.32 5.95
C TRP A 393 4.88 -14.18 6.14
N GLY A 394 4.33 -14.04 7.34
CA GLY A 394 3.35 -12.99 7.63
C GLY A 394 3.04 -12.87 9.12
N THR A 395 1.97 -12.12 9.42
CA THR A 395 1.51 -11.83 10.78
C THR A 395 0.74 -12.99 11.43
N ASP A 396 0.47 -14.06 10.73
CA ASP A 396 -0.15 -15.27 11.27
C ASP A 396 0.67 -15.91 12.41
N SER A 397 1.95 -15.59 12.50
CA SER A 397 2.80 -15.96 13.64
C SER A 397 2.34 -15.36 14.98
N LEU A 398 1.45 -14.38 14.98
CA LEU A 398 0.84 -13.86 16.22
C LEU A 398 0.06 -14.93 17.00
N TRP A 399 -0.55 -15.87 16.31
CA TRP A 399 -1.22 -16.99 16.99
C TRP A 399 -0.24 -17.92 17.67
N GLN A 400 0.98 -18.00 17.16
CA GLN A 400 2.06 -18.81 17.75
C GLN A 400 2.55 -18.23 19.08
N SER A 401 2.33 -16.95 19.36
CA SER A 401 2.61 -16.33 20.66
C SER A 401 1.78 -16.90 21.83
N GLN A 402 0.71 -17.61 21.50
CA GLN A 402 -0.16 -18.29 22.49
C GLN A 402 0.28 -19.75 22.74
N ASP A 403 1.18 -20.25 21.91
CA ASP A 403 1.60 -21.64 21.94
C ASP A 403 2.85 -21.80 22.81
N PRO A 404 2.76 -22.50 23.96
CA PRO A 404 3.87 -22.63 24.91
C PRO A 404 5.05 -23.46 24.39
N ARG A 405 4.94 -24.05 23.17
CA ARG A 405 6.10 -24.68 22.50
C ARG A 405 7.13 -23.66 22.05
N TYR A 406 6.73 -22.40 21.86
CA TYR A 406 7.60 -21.38 21.32
C TYR A 406 7.98 -20.38 22.39
N THR A 407 9.25 -20.01 22.40
CA THR A 407 9.77 -18.94 23.26
C THR A 407 9.45 -17.57 22.66
N ALA A 408 9.51 -16.53 23.49
CA ALA A 408 9.31 -15.16 23.05
C ALA A 408 10.27 -14.72 21.92
N ASP A 409 11.48 -15.30 21.85
CA ASP A 409 12.45 -15.02 20.79
C ASP A 409 12.04 -15.59 19.42
N GLN A 410 11.18 -16.61 19.42
CA GLN A 410 10.78 -17.32 18.21
C GLN A 410 9.54 -16.75 17.52
N VAL A 411 8.74 -15.94 18.22
CA VAL A 411 7.44 -15.45 17.73
C VAL A 411 7.46 -13.95 17.49
N ARG A 412 6.59 -13.49 16.60
CA ARG A 412 6.38 -12.07 16.36
C ARG A 412 5.60 -11.45 17.49
N ILE A 413 6.05 -10.31 18.01
CA ILE A 413 5.41 -9.57 19.09
C ILE A 413 5.34 -8.11 18.66
N ILE A 414 4.14 -7.55 18.62
CA ILE A 414 3.83 -6.27 17.95
C ILE A 414 3.19 -5.30 18.96
N PRO A 415 3.91 -4.79 19.97
CA PRO A 415 3.42 -3.78 20.88
C PRO A 415 3.58 -2.38 20.31
N GLY A 416 2.91 -1.39 20.91
CA GLY A 416 3.21 0.01 20.69
C GLY A 416 4.55 0.38 21.33
N PRO A 417 5.43 1.09 20.60
CA PRO A 417 6.82 1.31 21.04
C PRO A 417 6.94 2.19 22.29
N VAL A 418 5.99 3.11 22.50
CA VAL A 418 5.93 3.96 23.70
C VAL A 418 5.14 3.27 24.81
N ALA A 419 3.99 2.68 24.47
CA ALA A 419 3.10 2.09 25.46
C ALA A 419 3.69 0.86 26.15
N VAL A 420 4.60 0.13 25.51
CA VAL A 420 5.28 -1.04 26.11
C VAL A 420 6.07 -0.68 27.36
N ALA A 421 6.63 0.52 27.44
CA ALA A 421 7.35 1.01 28.61
C ALA A 421 6.46 1.12 29.88
N GLY A 422 5.15 1.18 29.71
CA GLY A 422 4.19 1.22 30.82
C GLY A 422 3.82 -0.16 31.38
N ILE A 423 4.29 -1.25 30.78
CA ILE A 423 4.01 -2.62 31.24
C ILE A 423 5.00 -2.99 32.33
N THR A 424 4.49 -3.30 33.54
CA THR A 424 5.35 -3.58 34.70
C THR A 424 5.13 -4.97 35.30
N THR A 425 4.03 -5.63 34.96
CA THR A 425 3.65 -6.92 35.52
C THR A 425 3.00 -7.82 34.47
N ILE A 426 3.10 -9.13 34.68
CA ILE A 426 2.36 -10.13 33.88
C ILE A 426 1.18 -10.65 34.68
N ASN A 427 0.16 -11.14 33.98
CA ASN A 427 -0.99 -11.84 34.56
C ASN A 427 -1.77 -11.03 35.61
N GLU A 428 -1.74 -9.69 35.52
CA GLU A 428 -2.67 -8.84 36.25
C GLU A 428 -4.06 -8.99 35.63
N PRO A 429 -5.13 -9.15 36.46
CA PRO A 429 -6.49 -9.14 35.92
C PRO A 429 -6.77 -7.85 35.14
N VAL A 430 -7.39 -7.92 33.98
CA VAL A 430 -7.67 -6.75 33.14
C VAL A 430 -8.50 -5.69 33.88
N GLY A 431 -9.38 -6.11 34.81
CA GLY A 431 -10.14 -5.18 35.64
C GLY A 431 -9.25 -4.36 36.60
N GLU A 432 -8.18 -4.94 37.15
CA GLU A 432 -7.21 -4.24 37.98
C GLU A 432 -6.34 -3.29 37.14
N LEU A 433 -5.89 -3.76 35.98
CA LEU A 433 -5.18 -2.94 35.02
C LEU A 433 -5.98 -1.67 34.68
N LEU A 434 -7.21 -1.81 34.19
CA LEU A 434 -8.07 -0.69 33.81
C LEU A 434 -8.45 0.19 35.01
N GLY A 435 -8.63 -0.41 36.19
CA GLY A 435 -8.91 0.31 37.42
C GLY A 435 -7.80 1.30 37.81
N ARG A 436 -6.53 0.99 37.50
CA ARG A 436 -5.42 1.94 37.72
C ARG A 436 -5.53 3.17 36.83
N PHE A 437 -5.92 2.99 35.57
CA PHE A 437 -6.14 4.07 34.62
C PHE A 437 -7.34 4.93 35.01
N GLU A 438 -8.44 4.29 35.41
CA GLU A 438 -9.63 4.99 35.92
C GLU A 438 -9.33 5.80 37.20
N THR A 439 -8.63 5.20 38.16
CA THR A 439 -8.24 5.87 39.40
C THR A 439 -7.41 7.12 39.12
N ALA A 440 -6.39 7.02 38.27
CA ALA A 440 -5.56 8.16 37.93
C ALA A 440 -6.35 9.28 37.22
N ALA A 441 -7.30 8.92 36.36
CA ALA A 441 -8.17 9.87 35.70
C ALA A 441 -9.10 10.59 36.71
N VAL A 442 -9.71 9.84 37.65
CA VAL A 442 -10.57 10.38 38.68
C VAL A 442 -9.77 11.33 39.63
N GLU A 443 -8.60 10.90 40.04
CA GLU A 443 -7.72 11.74 40.89
C GLU A 443 -7.34 13.06 40.18
N ALA A 444 -6.94 12.99 38.93
CA ALA A 444 -6.58 14.16 38.14
C ALA A 444 -7.78 15.10 37.88
N LEU A 445 -8.98 14.55 37.67
CA LEU A 445 -10.21 15.34 37.55
C LEU A 445 -10.59 16.00 38.89
N GLN A 446 -10.39 15.30 40.00
CA GLN A 446 -10.63 15.87 41.34
C GLN A 446 -9.63 17.01 41.66
N GLU A 447 -8.37 16.84 41.34
CA GLU A 447 -7.35 17.90 41.47
C GLU A 447 -7.69 19.12 40.62
N ALA A 448 -8.16 18.92 39.37
CA ALA A 448 -8.61 20.00 38.51
C ALA A 448 -9.88 20.69 39.06
N GLY A 449 -10.78 19.92 39.70
CA GLY A 449 -12.02 20.42 40.28
C GLY A 449 -11.88 21.17 41.61
N THR A 450 -10.74 21.04 42.34
CA THR A 450 -10.48 21.81 43.53
C THR A 450 -10.16 23.29 43.25
N GLY A 451 -10.00 23.66 41.98
CA GLY A 451 -9.97 25.03 41.49
C GLY A 451 -11.33 25.57 41.04
N GLU A 452 -12.45 25.14 41.66
CA GLU A 452 -13.83 25.30 41.19
C GLU A 452 -14.30 26.70 40.81
N GLN A 453 -13.58 27.76 41.14
CA GLN A 453 -13.95 29.11 40.74
C GLN A 453 -13.18 29.64 39.51
N GLU A 454 -12.04 29.06 39.15
CA GLU A 454 -11.30 29.42 37.94
C GLU A 454 -11.62 28.51 36.74
N ALA A 455 -11.91 27.22 36.99
CA ALA A 455 -12.24 26.25 35.97
C ALA A 455 -13.66 26.40 35.41
N ALA A 456 -14.66 26.82 36.20
CA ALA A 456 -16.02 27.08 35.72
C ALA A 456 -16.08 28.24 34.69
N GLY A 457 -15.06 29.10 34.69
CA GLY A 457 -14.89 30.10 33.63
C GLY A 457 -14.27 29.57 32.33
N ARG A 458 -13.63 28.39 32.40
CA ARG A 458 -12.92 27.78 31.22
C ARG A 458 -13.71 26.68 30.53
N LEU A 459 -14.64 26.03 31.23
CA LEU A 459 -15.48 24.95 30.70
C LEU A 459 -16.83 25.37 30.12
N GLY A 460 -17.18 26.66 30.23
CA GLY A 460 -18.54 27.16 29.97
C GLY A 460 -18.72 28.11 28.81
N ALA A 461 -17.72 28.43 28.06
CA ALA A 461 -17.86 29.15 26.79
C ALA A 461 -16.97 28.48 25.74
N ALA A 462 -17.59 28.02 24.67
CA ALA A 462 -16.84 28.08 23.40
C ALA A 462 -16.16 29.45 23.38
N PRO A 463 -14.82 29.54 23.16
CA PRO A 463 -14.21 30.84 23.02
C PRO A 463 -15.02 31.57 21.96
N ALA A 464 -15.80 32.57 22.42
CA ALA A 464 -16.16 33.64 21.51
C ALA A 464 -14.84 34.01 20.88
N VAL A 465 -14.68 33.85 19.59
CA VAL A 465 -13.58 34.41 18.83
C VAL A 465 -13.51 35.85 19.31
N ALA A 466 -12.64 36.09 20.29
CA ALA A 466 -12.39 37.44 20.71
C ALA A 466 -11.69 38.02 19.49
N ASP A 467 -12.42 38.90 18.79
CA ASP A 467 -11.80 39.80 17.84
C ASP A 467 -10.55 40.36 18.48
N GLY A 468 -9.38 39.83 18.11
CA GLY A 468 -8.11 40.43 18.50
C GLY A 468 -7.06 39.58 19.19
N VAL A 469 -7.15 38.24 19.29
CA VAL A 469 -5.94 37.43 19.48
C VAL A 469 -5.24 37.32 18.13
N LEU A 470 -4.44 38.32 17.87
CA LEU A 470 -3.44 38.31 16.82
C LEU A 470 -2.48 37.14 17.12
N ALA A 471 -2.61 36.06 16.40
CA ALA A 471 -1.46 35.21 16.09
C ALA A 471 -0.33 36.18 15.68
N ALA A 472 0.86 35.99 16.22
CA ALA A 472 2.01 36.81 15.85
C ALA A 472 2.04 36.89 14.31
N PRO A 473 2.18 38.10 13.73
CA PRO A 473 2.20 38.21 12.30
C PRO A 473 3.36 37.34 11.79
N VAL A 474 3.07 36.28 11.06
CA VAL A 474 4.11 35.54 10.36
C VAL A 474 4.70 36.51 9.34
N ALA A 475 5.97 36.80 9.48
CA ALA A 475 6.60 37.89 8.77
C ALA A 475 6.82 37.60 7.28
N ASP A 476 6.74 36.33 6.85
CA ASP A 476 7.00 35.89 5.48
C ASP A 476 6.08 34.72 5.09
N ALA A 477 5.49 34.78 3.89
CA ALA A 477 4.68 33.73 3.30
C ALA A 477 5.48 32.41 3.13
N LYS A 478 6.79 32.49 2.91
CA LYS A 478 7.68 31.35 2.80
C LYS A 478 7.77 30.61 4.13
N GLU A 479 7.91 31.33 5.24
CA GLU A 479 7.96 30.76 6.59
C GLU A 479 6.65 30.03 6.92
N LEU A 480 5.49 30.60 6.55
CA LEU A 480 4.18 29.94 6.71
C LEU A 480 4.09 28.63 5.96
N VAL A 481 4.54 28.61 4.71
CA VAL A 481 4.52 27.39 3.91
C VAL A 481 5.49 26.34 4.45
N GLN A 482 6.65 26.77 4.98
CA GLN A 482 7.66 25.86 5.54
C GLN A 482 7.20 25.14 6.83
N VAL A 483 6.39 25.78 7.66
CA VAL A 483 5.93 25.17 8.92
C VAL A 483 4.67 24.30 8.73
N ALA A 484 3.97 24.40 7.61
CA ALA A 484 2.79 23.60 7.35
C ALA A 484 3.20 22.20 6.86
N PRO A 485 2.93 21.12 7.62
CA PRO A 485 3.32 19.76 7.20
C PRO A 485 2.53 19.28 5.98
N HIS A 486 1.36 19.84 5.74
CA HIS A 486 0.44 19.44 4.67
C HIS A 486 -0.13 20.66 3.94
N VAL A 487 -0.59 20.42 2.72
CA VAL A 487 -1.44 21.33 1.96
C VAL A 487 -2.77 20.64 1.68
N LEU A 488 -3.86 21.40 1.70
CA LEU A 488 -5.18 20.86 1.39
C LEU A 488 -5.40 20.96 -0.12
N TRP A 489 -5.50 19.80 -0.78
CA TRP A 489 -5.71 19.70 -2.23
C TRP A 489 -6.99 18.93 -2.52
N ASN A 490 -8.00 19.61 -3.07
CA ASN A 490 -9.31 19.02 -3.38
C ASN A 490 -9.97 18.26 -2.22
N GLY A 491 -9.91 18.83 -1.02
CA GLY A 491 -10.45 18.19 0.16
C GLY A 491 -9.58 17.08 0.75
N HIS A 492 -8.38 16.85 0.20
CA HIS A 492 -7.41 15.89 0.71
C HIS A 492 -6.15 16.61 1.19
N LEU A 493 -5.71 16.32 2.41
CA LEU A 493 -4.39 16.74 2.85
C LEU A 493 -3.33 15.91 2.14
N THR A 494 -2.44 16.57 1.46
CA THR A 494 -1.26 15.97 0.85
C THR A 494 -0.02 16.54 1.51
N VAL A 495 1.05 15.76 1.54
CA VAL A 495 2.33 16.26 2.07
C VAL A 495 2.66 17.57 1.37
N ASN A 496 3.01 18.59 2.16
CA ASN A 496 3.41 19.88 1.61
C ASN A 496 4.73 19.72 0.83
N PRO A 497 4.75 20.03 -0.48
CA PRO A 497 5.99 19.90 -1.26
C PRO A 497 7.18 20.67 -0.66
N ALA A 498 6.94 21.75 0.05
CA ALA A 498 8.00 22.59 0.63
C ALA A 498 8.81 21.88 1.72
N ILE A 499 8.22 20.91 2.44
CA ILE A 499 8.92 20.23 3.54
C ILE A 499 9.82 19.07 3.10
N VAL A 500 9.64 18.59 1.87
CA VAL A 500 10.45 17.50 1.29
C VAL A 500 11.53 18.03 0.34
N LEU A 501 11.67 19.34 0.25
CA LEU A 501 12.59 20.03 -0.66
C LEU A 501 13.56 20.89 0.12
N ASP A 502 14.76 21.05 -0.42
CA ASP A 502 15.74 22.01 0.10
C ASP A 502 15.23 23.45 -0.10
N ASP A 503 15.60 24.34 0.83
CA ASP A 503 15.14 25.75 0.88
C ASP A 503 15.40 26.54 -0.40
N ASP A 504 16.40 26.19 -1.16
CA ASP A 504 16.77 26.82 -2.43
C ASP A 504 16.08 26.19 -3.65
N ALA A 505 15.36 25.08 -3.44
CA ALA A 505 14.63 24.38 -4.49
C ALA A 505 13.30 25.04 -4.85
N TYR A 506 12.78 25.91 -4.01
CA TYR A 506 11.49 26.57 -4.23
C TYR A 506 11.45 28.01 -3.73
N ASN A 507 10.45 28.76 -4.24
CA ASN A 507 10.11 30.09 -3.76
C ASN A 507 8.58 30.17 -3.55
N VAL A 508 8.17 31.03 -2.60
CA VAL A 508 6.75 31.39 -2.41
C VAL A 508 6.55 32.80 -2.98
N VAL A 509 5.79 32.91 -4.05
CA VAL A 509 5.59 34.14 -4.80
C VAL A 509 4.17 34.64 -4.61
N ALA A 510 4.02 35.85 -4.05
CA ALA A 510 2.69 36.45 -3.88
C ALA A 510 2.06 36.77 -5.24
N ARG A 511 0.74 36.54 -5.35
CA ARG A 511 -0.06 36.82 -6.56
C ARG A 511 -1.20 37.80 -6.24
N PRO A 512 -0.87 39.07 -5.92
CA PRO A 512 -1.87 40.09 -5.58
C PRO A 512 -2.76 40.47 -6.76
N ASP A 513 -2.35 40.12 -7.98
CA ASP A 513 -3.13 40.23 -9.20
C ASP A 513 -4.34 39.25 -9.25
N VAL A 514 -4.24 38.15 -8.50
CA VAL A 514 -5.32 37.14 -8.37
C VAL A 514 -6.17 37.44 -7.12
N ALA A 515 -5.55 37.44 -5.96
CA ALA A 515 -6.18 37.77 -4.69
C ALA A 515 -5.10 38.11 -3.64
N GLU A 516 -5.51 38.81 -2.56
CA GLU A 516 -4.56 39.22 -1.50
C GLU A 516 -3.94 38.07 -0.74
N ASP A 517 -4.59 36.92 -0.72
CA ASP A 517 -4.17 35.66 -0.07
C ASP A 517 -3.67 34.61 -1.06
N ALA A 518 -3.50 34.97 -2.34
CA ALA A 518 -3.02 34.07 -3.38
C ALA A 518 -1.51 34.09 -3.50
N TYR A 519 -0.92 32.91 -3.56
CA TYR A 519 0.53 32.67 -3.69
C TYR A 519 0.78 31.53 -4.67
N ASP A 520 1.99 31.48 -5.23
CA ASP A 520 2.50 30.35 -5.98
C ASP A 520 3.67 29.73 -5.21
N LEU A 521 3.60 28.45 -4.88
CA LEU A 521 4.76 27.68 -4.52
C LEU A 521 5.46 27.25 -5.82
N ASP A 522 6.54 27.94 -6.13
CA ASP A 522 7.29 27.80 -7.38
C ASP A 522 8.49 26.91 -7.15
N ILE A 523 8.37 25.62 -7.53
CA ILE A 523 9.36 24.59 -7.34
C ILE A 523 10.25 24.52 -8.58
N ARG A 524 11.54 24.67 -8.37
CA ARG A 524 12.55 24.46 -9.41
C ARG A 524 12.79 22.95 -9.54
N LEU A 525 12.58 22.41 -10.73
CA LEU A 525 12.92 21.06 -11.06
C LEU A 525 14.37 21.02 -11.53
N ASP A 526 15.24 20.46 -10.70
CA ASP A 526 16.63 20.20 -11.06
C ASP A 526 16.67 19.03 -12.03
N THR A 527 17.39 19.22 -13.11
CA THR A 527 17.67 18.14 -14.05
C THR A 527 19.16 17.82 -13.96
N HIS A 528 19.53 16.55 -14.00
CA HIS A 528 20.94 16.12 -13.94
C HIS A 528 21.73 16.48 -15.20
N TRP A 529 21.15 17.18 -16.15
CA TRP A 529 21.82 17.60 -17.32
C TRP A 529 22.85 18.70 -17.00
N ASP A 530 24.12 18.44 -17.27
CA ASP A 530 25.28 19.27 -16.93
C ASP A 530 25.57 20.43 -17.88
N GLY A 531 24.56 20.96 -18.56
CA GLY A 531 24.70 22.24 -19.22
C GLY A 531 25.53 22.28 -20.49
N THR A 532 25.42 21.31 -21.40
CA THR A 532 25.90 21.52 -22.78
C THR A 532 25.26 22.76 -23.39
N PRO A 533 25.98 23.50 -24.27
CA PRO A 533 25.41 24.66 -24.95
C PRO A 533 24.09 24.32 -25.62
N GLY A 534 23.01 24.99 -25.27
CA GLY A 534 21.64 24.67 -25.68
C GLY A 534 20.89 23.75 -24.73
N GLY A 535 21.49 23.32 -23.62
CA GLY A 535 20.90 22.45 -22.62
C GLY A 535 19.59 22.97 -22.07
N ASP A 536 19.43 24.27 -22.02
CA ASP A 536 18.22 24.92 -21.57
C ASP A 536 16.99 24.69 -22.46
N ALA A 537 17.17 24.42 -23.72
CA ALA A 537 16.10 24.13 -24.66
C ALA A 537 15.68 22.65 -24.67
N ILE A 538 16.40 21.82 -23.91
CA ILE A 538 16.24 20.36 -23.92
C ILE A 538 15.29 19.87 -22.84
N HIS A 539 15.15 20.65 -21.76
CA HIS A 539 14.28 20.31 -20.65
C HIS A 539 12.93 21.02 -20.80
N ALA A 540 11.91 20.26 -21.16
CA ALA A 540 10.56 20.80 -21.29
C ALA A 540 9.98 21.21 -19.92
N VAL A 541 10.26 20.42 -18.86
CA VAL A 541 9.70 20.66 -17.52
C VAL A 541 10.79 21.17 -16.60
N ARG A 542 10.75 22.46 -16.28
CA ARG A 542 11.74 23.12 -15.39
C ARG A 542 11.17 23.56 -14.07
N ARG A 543 9.89 23.72 -14.01
CA ARG A 543 9.17 24.26 -12.87
C ARG A 543 7.89 23.47 -12.66
N LEU A 544 7.59 23.28 -11.41
CA LEU A 544 6.27 22.87 -10.95
C LEU A 544 5.72 24.02 -10.11
N VAL A 545 4.57 24.56 -10.48
CA VAL A 545 3.92 25.61 -9.73
C VAL A 545 2.72 25.01 -9.01
N VAL A 546 2.64 25.18 -7.69
CA VAL A 546 1.47 24.82 -6.90
C VAL A 546 0.81 26.12 -6.44
N PRO A 547 -0.37 26.47 -6.96
CA PRO A 547 -1.06 27.69 -6.55
C PRO A 547 -1.71 27.48 -5.19
N LEU A 548 -1.39 28.35 -4.25
CA LEU A 548 -1.85 28.29 -2.86
C LEU A 548 -2.73 29.47 -2.49
N ARG A 549 -3.65 29.23 -1.55
CA ARG A 549 -4.35 30.27 -0.77
C ARG A 549 -3.85 30.15 0.65
N LEU A 550 -3.30 31.25 1.17
CA LEU A 550 -2.83 31.33 2.56
C LEU A 550 -3.75 32.25 3.35
N ALA A 551 -4.22 31.80 4.51
CA ALA A 551 -4.94 32.69 5.40
C ALA A 551 -4.04 33.87 5.82
N ARG A 552 -4.59 35.08 5.93
CA ARG A 552 -3.84 36.29 6.35
C ARG A 552 -3.25 36.19 7.74
N ALA A 553 -3.87 35.41 8.60
CA ALA A 553 -3.32 35.01 9.89
C ALA A 553 -3.33 33.49 9.90
N TRP A 554 -2.16 32.90 10.05
CA TRP A 554 -2.09 31.44 10.17
C TRP A 554 -2.70 31.02 11.51
N ASP A 555 -3.75 30.23 11.45
CA ASP A 555 -4.48 29.66 12.58
C ASP A 555 -4.16 28.17 12.77
N GLY A 556 -3.09 27.67 12.12
CA GLY A 556 -2.73 26.25 12.06
C GLY A 556 -3.38 25.50 10.91
N ALA A 557 -4.24 26.16 10.11
CA ALA A 557 -4.85 25.50 8.95
C ALA A 557 -3.83 25.24 7.84
N ALA A 558 -3.95 24.09 7.18
CA ALA A 558 -3.12 23.77 6.03
C ALA A 558 -3.36 24.78 4.89
N PRO A 559 -2.31 25.24 4.18
CA PRO A 559 -2.49 26.04 2.96
C PRO A 559 -3.40 25.31 1.97
N LEU A 560 -4.36 26.02 1.40
CA LEU A 560 -5.28 25.45 0.41
C LEU A 560 -4.65 25.54 -0.99
N VAL A 561 -4.56 24.43 -1.69
CA VAL A 561 -4.27 24.47 -3.14
C VAL A 561 -5.46 25.08 -3.85
N ASP A 562 -5.20 26.16 -4.59
CA ASP A 562 -6.24 26.97 -5.22
C ASP A 562 -6.98 26.13 -6.31
N PRO A 563 -8.25 25.74 -6.07
CA PRO A 563 -8.97 24.83 -6.96
C PRO A 563 -9.31 25.46 -8.33
N GLU A 564 -9.32 26.79 -8.42
CA GLU A 564 -9.60 27.50 -9.68
C GLU A 564 -8.37 27.54 -10.58
N ARG A 565 -7.18 27.57 -10.00
CA ARG A 565 -5.91 27.75 -10.71
C ARG A 565 -5.14 26.46 -10.94
N ILE A 566 -5.34 25.43 -10.11
CA ILE A 566 -4.55 24.21 -10.19
C ILE A 566 -4.71 23.49 -11.53
N SER A 567 -5.89 23.50 -12.11
CA SER A 567 -6.16 22.88 -13.41
C SER A 567 -5.32 23.49 -14.53
N GLU A 568 -5.13 24.81 -14.53
CA GLU A 568 -4.28 25.50 -15.51
C GLU A 568 -2.82 25.10 -15.32
N THR A 569 -2.35 25.10 -14.06
CA THR A 569 -0.98 24.71 -13.71
C THR A 569 -0.68 23.27 -14.10
N MET A 570 -1.62 22.35 -13.85
CA MET A 570 -1.46 20.96 -14.25
C MET A 570 -1.50 20.78 -15.76
N ASN A 571 -2.31 21.55 -16.48
CA ASN A 571 -2.28 21.57 -17.94
C ASN A 571 -0.94 22.05 -18.49
N ASP A 572 -0.33 23.05 -17.87
CA ASP A 572 1.00 23.50 -18.25
C ASP A 572 2.07 22.44 -17.99
N LEU A 573 1.97 21.73 -16.87
CA LEU A 573 2.84 20.59 -16.58
C LEU A 573 2.68 19.48 -17.63
N LEU A 574 1.45 19.13 -18.00
CA LEU A 574 1.16 18.13 -19.05
C LEU A 574 1.76 18.53 -20.41
N ARG A 575 1.58 19.77 -20.79
CA ARG A 575 2.15 20.28 -22.05
C ARG A 575 3.65 20.16 -22.06
N ALA A 576 4.29 20.56 -20.96
CA ALA A 576 5.74 20.45 -20.80
C ALA A 576 6.21 18.98 -20.78
N THR A 577 5.48 18.10 -20.08
CA THR A 577 5.77 16.65 -20.05
C THR A 577 5.67 16.02 -21.44
N ALA A 578 4.73 16.47 -22.25
CA ALA A 578 4.58 16.03 -23.65
C ALA A 578 5.60 16.65 -24.63
N GLY A 579 6.53 17.45 -24.13
CA GLY A 579 7.58 18.07 -24.93
C GLY A 579 7.18 19.33 -25.68
N VAL A 580 6.08 19.98 -25.32
CA VAL A 580 5.71 21.28 -25.92
C VAL A 580 6.78 22.31 -25.64
N GLY A 581 7.38 22.86 -26.70
CA GLY A 581 8.48 23.81 -26.61
C GLY A 581 9.86 23.19 -26.46
N ALA A 582 9.96 21.86 -26.33
CA ALA A 582 11.24 21.14 -26.35
C ALA A 582 11.71 20.91 -27.80
N VAL A 583 13.02 20.81 -27.99
CA VAL A 583 13.59 20.41 -29.27
C VAL A 583 13.61 18.89 -29.37
N SER A 584 12.81 18.33 -30.28
CA SER A 584 12.83 16.91 -30.58
C SER A 584 14.12 16.50 -31.28
N ILE A 585 14.64 15.34 -30.95
CA ILE A 585 15.79 14.74 -31.65
C ILE A 585 15.38 14.30 -33.05
N THR A 586 14.15 13.90 -33.25
CA THR A 586 13.64 13.44 -34.55
C THR A 586 13.36 14.60 -35.52
N GLY A 587 13.46 15.83 -35.05
CA GLY A 587 13.18 17.04 -35.85
C GLY A 587 11.70 17.44 -35.85
N ASP A 588 10.80 16.64 -35.35
CA ASP A 588 9.39 17.01 -35.14
C ASP A 588 9.28 17.98 -33.97
N HIS A 589 8.57 19.07 -34.17
CA HIS A 589 8.39 20.10 -33.14
C HIS A 589 6.97 20.10 -32.63
N VAL A 590 6.83 20.01 -31.31
CA VAL A 590 5.52 20.06 -30.65
C VAL A 590 5.27 21.46 -30.15
N ASP A 591 4.48 22.25 -30.88
CA ASP A 591 4.15 23.63 -30.51
C ASP A 591 3.00 23.69 -29.48
N HIS A 592 2.08 22.73 -29.54
CA HIS A 592 0.93 22.65 -28.64
C HIS A 592 0.41 21.21 -28.57
N LEU A 593 -0.28 20.89 -27.51
CA LEU A 593 -1.01 19.61 -27.43
C LEU A 593 -2.14 19.59 -28.45
N PRO A 594 -2.40 18.44 -29.11
CA PRO A 594 -3.53 18.27 -30.00
C PRO A 594 -4.87 18.56 -29.30
N GLU A 595 -5.78 19.20 -30.01
CA GLU A 595 -7.11 19.51 -29.47
C GLU A 595 -8.01 18.28 -29.43
N VAL A 596 -8.86 18.22 -28.40
CA VAL A 596 -9.89 17.19 -28.25
C VAL A 596 -11.06 17.49 -29.18
N ARG A 597 -11.45 16.52 -30.00
CA ARG A 597 -12.63 16.56 -30.81
C ARG A 597 -13.78 15.80 -30.15
N PRO A 598 -15.02 16.31 -30.24
CA PRO A 598 -16.16 15.62 -29.65
C PRO A 598 -16.32 14.18 -30.14
N ALA A 599 -16.76 13.31 -29.23
CA ALA A 599 -17.09 11.92 -29.57
C ALA A 599 -18.14 11.81 -30.66
N GLN A 600 -18.00 10.85 -31.56
CA GLN A 600 -18.95 10.57 -32.63
C GLN A 600 -19.80 9.34 -32.25
N ALA A 601 -21.12 9.48 -32.42
CA ALA A 601 -22.03 8.35 -32.19
C ALA A 601 -21.78 7.25 -33.23
N GLY A 602 -21.59 6.02 -32.77
CA GLY A 602 -21.33 4.87 -33.62
C GLY A 602 -19.91 4.85 -34.22
N ALA A 603 -18.94 5.49 -33.54
CA ALA A 603 -17.55 5.47 -33.95
C ALA A 603 -16.99 4.03 -34.04
N THR A 604 -16.15 3.83 -35.01
CA THR A 604 -15.41 2.58 -35.20
C THR A 604 -13.92 2.88 -35.28
N ASP A 605 -13.12 1.87 -34.90
CA ASP A 605 -11.68 1.91 -35.13
C ASP A 605 -11.36 1.74 -36.65
N VAL A 606 -10.09 1.89 -37.01
CA VAL A 606 -9.62 1.76 -38.41
C VAL A 606 -9.85 0.37 -38.99
N LEU A 607 -10.18 -0.63 -38.18
CA LEU A 607 -10.55 -1.99 -38.64
C LEU A 607 -12.07 -2.18 -38.69
N GLY A 608 -12.86 -1.12 -38.48
CA GLY A 608 -14.33 -1.13 -38.49
C GLY A 608 -14.99 -1.72 -37.23
N ARG A 609 -14.26 -1.91 -36.14
CA ARG A 609 -14.80 -2.42 -34.88
C ARG A 609 -15.39 -1.26 -34.07
N PRO A 610 -16.56 -1.43 -33.42
CA PRO A 610 -17.14 -0.39 -32.57
C PRO A 610 -16.19 0.07 -31.47
N THR A 611 -16.12 1.38 -31.26
CA THR A 611 -15.31 2.00 -30.19
C THR A 611 -16.15 2.82 -29.24
N THR A 612 -15.69 2.90 -27.98
CA THR A 612 -16.22 3.81 -26.97
C THR A 612 -15.24 4.96 -26.78
N GLN A 613 -15.70 6.19 -26.92
CA GLN A 613 -14.88 7.40 -26.90
C GLN A 613 -15.53 8.47 -26.00
N PRO A 614 -15.73 8.19 -24.69
CA PRO A 614 -16.54 9.02 -23.81
C PRO A 614 -16.01 10.46 -23.65
N PHE A 615 -14.70 10.65 -23.80
CA PHE A 615 -14.02 11.93 -23.63
C PHE A 615 -13.59 12.56 -24.98
N GLY A 616 -14.07 12.01 -26.09
CA GLY A 616 -13.72 12.50 -27.42
C GLY A 616 -12.49 11.81 -28.03
N THR A 617 -12.01 12.37 -29.13
CA THR A 617 -10.82 11.89 -29.87
C THR A 617 -9.77 12.97 -30.03
N ILE A 618 -8.55 12.57 -30.09
CA ILE A 618 -7.38 13.42 -30.28
C ILE A 618 -6.67 12.98 -31.57
N HIS A 619 -6.23 13.95 -32.39
CA HIS A 619 -5.55 13.66 -33.64
C HIS A 619 -4.21 14.37 -33.69
N GLY A 620 -3.15 13.59 -33.89
CA GLY A 620 -1.80 14.07 -34.13
C GLY A 620 -1.16 13.43 -35.35
N SER A 621 0.07 13.74 -35.59
CA SER A 621 0.89 13.08 -36.60
C SER A 621 2.36 13.26 -36.29
N PHE A 622 3.18 12.35 -36.81
CA PHE A 622 4.62 12.45 -36.77
C PHE A 622 5.25 11.92 -38.06
N THR A 623 6.51 12.28 -38.29
CA THR A 623 7.30 11.74 -39.38
C THR A 623 7.99 10.45 -38.93
N LEU A 624 7.79 9.35 -39.64
CA LEU A 624 8.54 8.12 -39.40
C LEU A 624 9.99 8.31 -39.94
N ALA A 625 10.80 8.99 -39.15
CA ALA A 625 12.15 9.34 -39.50
C ALA A 625 13.06 8.10 -39.63
N SER A 626 14.02 8.13 -40.56
CA SER A 626 14.98 7.05 -40.77
C SER A 626 15.86 6.75 -39.56
N THR A 627 16.01 7.73 -38.64
CA THR A 627 16.81 7.62 -37.43
C THR A 627 16.04 7.10 -36.24
N LEU A 628 14.71 7.11 -36.26
CA LEU A 628 13.86 6.83 -35.08
C LEU A 628 14.25 5.53 -34.37
N GLY A 629 14.37 4.43 -35.12
CA GLY A 629 14.75 3.15 -34.52
C GLY A 629 16.18 3.15 -33.97
N HIS A 630 17.11 3.80 -34.67
CA HIS A 630 18.51 3.90 -34.27
C HIS A 630 18.64 4.77 -32.99
N ASP A 631 17.99 5.92 -32.97
CA ASP A 631 18.02 6.83 -31.82
C ASP A 631 17.44 6.14 -30.58
N HIS A 632 16.32 5.44 -30.76
CA HIS A 632 15.69 4.67 -29.68
C HIS A 632 16.60 3.51 -29.21
N ALA A 633 17.22 2.78 -30.13
CA ALA A 633 18.18 1.72 -29.79
C ALA A 633 19.40 2.26 -29.04
N SER A 634 19.88 3.48 -29.35
CA SER A 634 21.04 4.08 -28.70
C SER A 634 20.84 4.33 -27.21
N VAL A 635 19.61 4.48 -26.73
CA VAL A 635 19.28 4.73 -25.32
C VAL A 635 18.66 3.54 -24.60
N THR A 636 18.38 2.44 -25.32
CA THR A 636 17.78 1.23 -24.74
C THR A 636 18.68 0.00 -24.87
N ALA A 637 19.60 -0.01 -25.79
CA ALA A 637 20.53 -1.12 -26.04
C ALA A 637 21.89 -0.95 -25.36
N ASP A 638 22.20 0.22 -24.83
CA ASP A 638 23.51 0.49 -24.20
C ASP A 638 23.74 -0.37 -22.95
N ALA A 639 22.68 -0.75 -22.27
CA ALA A 639 22.71 -1.66 -21.11
C ALA A 639 22.77 -3.15 -21.49
N LEU A 640 22.75 -3.51 -22.79
CA LEU A 640 22.76 -4.91 -23.21
C LEU A 640 24.12 -5.55 -22.90
N PRO A 641 24.13 -6.86 -22.55
CA PRO A 641 25.35 -7.64 -22.48
C PRO A 641 26.15 -7.59 -23.79
N SER A 642 27.48 -7.61 -23.71
CA SER A 642 28.40 -7.45 -24.85
C SER A 642 28.28 -8.53 -25.94
N ASP A 643 27.59 -9.62 -25.67
CA ASP A 643 27.32 -10.71 -26.63
C ASP A 643 26.01 -10.51 -27.40
N LEU A 644 25.25 -9.46 -27.09
CA LEU A 644 24.05 -9.07 -27.80
C LEU A 644 24.30 -7.84 -28.67
N SER A 645 23.67 -7.84 -29.85
CA SER A 645 23.67 -6.68 -30.72
C SER A 645 22.33 -5.99 -30.67
N ALA A 646 22.34 -4.66 -30.64
CA ALA A 646 21.11 -3.87 -30.67
C ALA A 646 20.26 -4.21 -31.90
N ALA A 647 18.98 -4.45 -31.68
CA ALA A 647 18.02 -4.49 -32.79
C ALA A 647 17.83 -3.07 -33.33
N PRO A 648 17.85 -2.89 -34.65
CA PRO A 648 17.79 -1.56 -35.25
C PRO A 648 16.43 -0.87 -35.08
N PHE A 649 15.40 -1.62 -34.73
CA PHE A 649 14.05 -1.15 -34.46
C PHE A 649 13.32 -2.11 -33.54
N VAL A 650 12.67 -1.59 -32.53
CA VAL A 650 11.74 -2.32 -31.64
C VAL A 650 10.39 -1.62 -31.64
N PRO A 651 9.27 -2.34 -31.37
CA PRO A 651 7.93 -1.75 -31.42
C PRO A 651 7.76 -0.48 -30.56
N ASP A 652 8.36 -0.42 -29.39
CA ASP A 652 8.27 0.73 -28.49
C ASP A 652 8.82 2.03 -29.06
N ALA A 653 9.66 1.97 -30.08
CA ALA A 653 10.11 3.18 -30.78
C ALA A 653 8.95 3.97 -31.41
N LEU A 654 7.82 3.33 -31.72
CA LEU A 654 6.64 3.99 -32.27
C LEU A 654 5.83 4.76 -31.22
N LEU A 655 5.94 4.41 -29.94
CA LEU A 655 5.19 5.08 -28.89
C LEU A 655 5.71 6.49 -28.60
N GLY A 656 7.02 6.69 -28.66
CA GLY A 656 7.64 7.98 -28.35
C GLY A 656 6.96 9.17 -29.06
N PRO A 657 6.82 9.17 -30.38
CA PRO A 657 6.13 10.25 -31.10
C PRO A 657 4.64 10.38 -30.79
N CYS A 658 4.03 9.41 -30.11
CA CYS A 658 2.61 9.42 -29.77
C CYS A 658 2.31 10.13 -28.43
N TRP A 659 3.32 10.43 -27.59
CA TRP A 659 3.12 11.04 -26.29
C TRP A 659 2.27 12.32 -26.30
N PRO A 660 2.39 13.23 -27.28
CA PRO A 660 1.50 14.40 -27.34
C PRO A 660 0.02 14.03 -27.41
N VAL A 661 -0.33 12.96 -28.12
CA VAL A 661 -1.71 12.47 -28.22
C VAL A 661 -2.13 11.77 -26.92
N VAL A 662 -1.24 10.97 -26.30
CA VAL A 662 -1.51 10.31 -25.02
C VAL A 662 -1.76 11.33 -23.91
N TYR A 663 -0.90 12.33 -23.78
CA TYR A 663 -1.05 13.36 -22.75
C TYR A 663 -2.26 14.26 -22.99
N ALA A 664 -2.60 14.55 -24.25
CA ALA A 664 -3.82 15.24 -24.58
C ALA A 664 -5.07 14.39 -24.23
N ALA A 665 -5.02 13.08 -24.44
CA ALA A 665 -6.07 12.16 -24.03
C ALA A 665 -6.26 12.14 -22.51
N LEU A 666 -5.16 12.03 -21.74
CA LEU A 666 -5.20 12.09 -20.28
C LEU A 666 -5.76 13.42 -19.78
N GLY A 667 -5.36 14.55 -20.40
CA GLY A 667 -5.85 15.87 -20.05
C GLY A 667 -7.32 16.13 -20.42
N SER A 668 -7.93 15.29 -21.29
CA SER A 668 -9.34 15.43 -21.67
C SER A 668 -10.31 14.85 -20.64
N VAL A 669 -9.82 14.06 -19.70
CA VAL A 669 -10.67 13.36 -18.74
C VAL A 669 -11.02 14.29 -17.58
N VAL A 670 -12.30 14.53 -17.44
CA VAL A 670 -12.89 15.24 -16.29
C VAL A 670 -13.95 14.34 -15.69
N GLU A 671 -13.86 14.07 -14.41
CA GLU A 671 -14.83 13.27 -13.68
C GLU A 671 -15.24 14.02 -12.41
N ASP A 672 -16.57 14.10 -12.18
CA ASP A 672 -17.18 14.85 -11.08
C ASP A 672 -16.70 16.32 -10.98
N GLY A 673 -16.39 16.92 -12.12
CA GLY A 673 -15.89 18.28 -12.21
C GLY A 673 -14.39 18.44 -11.92
N MET A 674 -13.67 17.33 -11.69
CA MET A 674 -12.26 17.32 -11.36
C MET A 674 -11.42 16.74 -12.51
N PRO A 675 -10.41 17.46 -12.98
CA PRO A 675 -9.52 16.93 -14.01
C PRO A 675 -8.71 15.75 -13.50
N LEU A 676 -8.63 14.68 -14.26
CA LEU A 676 -7.77 13.52 -13.94
C LEU A 676 -6.30 13.91 -13.81
N ILE A 677 -5.90 14.90 -14.55
CA ILE A 677 -4.57 15.47 -14.63
C ILE A 677 -3.96 15.87 -13.29
N GLU A 678 -4.77 16.16 -12.27
CA GLU A 678 -4.28 16.51 -10.93
C GLU A 678 -3.43 15.41 -10.29
N GLY A 679 -3.58 14.15 -10.75
CA GLY A 679 -2.76 13.03 -10.31
C GLY A 679 -1.52 12.76 -11.17
N LEU A 680 -1.12 13.63 -12.08
CA LEU A 680 -0.09 13.35 -13.06
C LEU A 680 1.25 12.90 -12.47
N LEU A 681 1.73 13.54 -11.40
CA LEU A 681 2.95 13.10 -10.71
C LEU A 681 2.78 11.76 -10.00
N GLY A 682 1.56 11.37 -9.69
CA GLY A 682 1.21 10.06 -9.12
C GLY A 682 0.87 9.00 -10.17
N ALA A 683 0.95 9.34 -11.46
CA ALA A 683 0.61 8.43 -12.55
C ALA A 683 1.67 7.33 -12.69
N VAL A 684 1.21 6.09 -12.81
CA VAL A 684 2.04 4.92 -13.08
C VAL A 684 1.58 4.28 -14.37
N HIS A 685 2.48 4.09 -15.33
CA HIS A 685 2.22 3.30 -16.53
C HIS A 685 2.15 1.82 -16.14
N LEU A 686 0.99 1.21 -16.25
CA LEU A 686 0.74 -0.16 -15.81
C LEU A 686 1.22 -1.19 -16.83
N ASP A 687 0.74 -1.05 -18.04
CA ASP A 687 1.07 -1.91 -19.17
C ASP A 687 0.72 -1.22 -20.48
N HIS A 688 1.28 -1.76 -21.55
CA HIS A 688 0.92 -1.39 -22.90
C HIS A 688 0.94 -2.58 -23.84
N THR A 689 0.24 -2.44 -24.98
CA THR A 689 0.27 -3.39 -26.06
C THR A 689 0.41 -2.65 -27.38
N ILE A 690 1.23 -3.19 -28.26
CA ILE A 690 1.42 -2.71 -29.62
C ILE A 690 1.11 -3.87 -30.58
N ASP A 691 0.01 -3.75 -31.33
CA ASP A 691 -0.39 -4.68 -32.37
C ASP A 691 0.08 -4.13 -33.71
N LEU A 692 1.19 -4.67 -34.23
CA LEU A 692 1.79 -4.22 -35.47
C LEU A 692 1.08 -4.84 -36.68
N HIS A 693 0.63 -3.98 -37.57
CA HIS A 693 0.04 -4.36 -38.86
C HIS A 693 1.05 -4.35 -40.00
N LEU A 694 2.20 -3.71 -39.77
CA LEU A 694 3.39 -3.81 -40.63
C LEU A 694 4.49 -4.56 -39.90
N THR A 695 5.30 -5.31 -40.61
CA THR A 695 6.47 -5.94 -40.03
C THR A 695 7.53 -4.87 -39.69
N LEU A 696 8.39 -5.16 -38.69
CA LEU A 696 9.51 -4.26 -38.33
C LEU A 696 10.40 -3.94 -39.55
N HIS A 697 10.60 -4.89 -40.46
CA HIS A 697 11.34 -4.69 -41.68
C HIS A 697 10.65 -3.69 -42.63
N GLN A 698 9.33 -3.78 -42.81
CA GLN A 698 8.56 -2.83 -43.60
C GLN A 698 8.59 -1.42 -43.02
N LEU A 699 8.52 -1.30 -41.69
CA LEU A 699 8.65 -0.02 -41.01
C LEU A 699 10.02 0.61 -41.20
N GLN A 700 11.09 -0.19 -41.09
CA GLN A 700 12.45 0.27 -41.35
C GLN A 700 12.67 0.69 -42.80
N GLU A 701 12.15 -0.08 -43.76
CA GLU A 701 12.22 0.22 -45.17
C GLU A 701 11.46 1.51 -45.50
N ALA A 702 10.26 1.67 -44.98
CA ALA A 702 9.46 2.88 -45.13
C ALA A 702 10.18 4.10 -44.53
N ALA A 703 10.69 3.97 -43.31
CA ALA A 703 11.47 5.03 -42.67
C ALA A 703 12.69 5.47 -43.48
N ALA A 704 13.41 4.47 -44.06
CA ALA A 704 14.64 4.73 -44.80
C ALA A 704 14.42 5.31 -46.22
N THR A 705 13.28 4.96 -46.86
CA THR A 705 13.02 5.27 -48.25
C THR A 705 12.08 6.45 -48.49
N THR A 706 10.99 6.53 -47.74
CA THR A 706 9.90 7.50 -47.92
C THR A 706 9.71 8.42 -46.76
N SER A 707 10.16 8.05 -45.55
CA SER A 707 9.91 8.78 -44.29
C SER A 707 8.45 9.25 -44.20
N PRO A 708 7.48 8.36 -44.22
CA PRO A 708 6.07 8.73 -44.33
C PRO A 708 5.60 9.50 -43.10
N THR A 709 4.59 10.33 -43.29
CA THR A 709 3.84 10.91 -42.18
C THR A 709 2.87 9.86 -41.64
N ILE A 710 2.92 9.61 -40.33
CA ILE A 710 2.01 8.73 -39.65
C ILE A 710 0.99 9.56 -38.89
N ASN A 711 -0.29 9.35 -39.21
CA ASN A 711 -1.38 9.94 -38.42
C ASN A 711 -1.60 9.10 -37.17
N VAL A 712 -1.83 9.78 -36.05
CA VAL A 712 -2.14 9.19 -34.76
C VAL A 712 -3.53 9.65 -34.33
N THR A 713 -4.44 8.72 -34.14
CA THR A 713 -5.74 8.99 -33.51
C THR A 713 -5.78 8.33 -32.15
N GLY A 714 -6.03 9.09 -31.09
CA GLY A 714 -6.08 8.60 -29.73
C GLY A 714 -7.39 8.94 -29.03
N TRP A 715 -7.76 8.14 -28.05
CA TRP A 715 -8.90 8.41 -27.16
C TRP A 715 -8.78 7.62 -25.86
N VAL A 716 -9.46 8.07 -24.82
CA VAL A 716 -9.68 7.30 -23.60
C VAL A 716 -10.89 6.40 -23.83
N ALA A 717 -10.68 5.09 -23.82
CA ALA A 717 -11.71 4.09 -24.06
C ALA A 717 -12.48 3.72 -22.79
N ALA A 718 -11.81 3.74 -21.66
CA ALA A 718 -12.38 3.43 -20.35
C ALA A 718 -11.66 4.18 -19.24
N LEU A 719 -12.40 4.45 -18.19
CA LEU A 719 -11.91 4.93 -16.90
C LEU A 719 -12.48 3.99 -15.85
N GLU A 720 -11.61 3.34 -15.09
CA GLU A 720 -12.00 2.32 -14.13
C GLU A 720 -11.33 2.60 -12.78
N GLU A 721 -12.08 2.39 -11.70
CA GLU A 721 -11.52 2.45 -10.35
C GLU A 721 -10.82 1.16 -9.99
N SER A 722 -9.67 1.24 -9.35
CA SER A 722 -8.92 0.10 -8.86
C SER A 722 -8.28 0.37 -7.51
N SER A 723 -7.81 -0.68 -6.85
CA SER A 723 -7.01 -0.56 -5.62
C SER A 723 -5.68 0.17 -5.82
N ALA A 724 -5.23 0.32 -7.07
CA ALA A 724 -4.04 1.09 -7.43
C ALA A 724 -4.35 2.57 -7.76
N GLY A 725 -5.63 2.96 -7.74
CA GLY A 725 -6.13 4.27 -8.18
C GLY A 725 -7.02 4.15 -9.41
N ARG A 726 -7.30 5.27 -10.06
CA ARG A 726 -8.06 5.30 -11.32
C ARG A 726 -7.22 4.77 -12.46
N VAL A 727 -7.72 3.77 -13.17
CA VAL A 727 -7.08 3.19 -14.34
C VAL A 727 -7.68 3.80 -15.60
N VAL A 728 -6.83 4.44 -16.38
CA VAL A 728 -7.17 5.05 -17.66
C VAL A 728 -6.68 4.16 -18.78
N ASP A 729 -7.59 3.73 -19.66
CA ASP A 729 -7.30 2.95 -20.87
C ASP A 729 -7.27 3.90 -22.09
N VAL A 730 -6.08 4.25 -22.55
CA VAL A 730 -5.85 5.04 -23.75
C VAL A 730 -5.62 4.14 -24.95
N ARG A 731 -6.33 4.38 -26.03
CA ARG A 731 -6.18 3.68 -27.31
C ARG A 731 -5.57 4.60 -28.35
N LEU A 732 -4.72 4.03 -29.20
CA LEU A 732 -4.09 4.75 -30.31
C LEU A 732 -4.20 3.92 -31.58
N GLU A 733 -4.46 4.63 -32.69
CA GLU A 733 -4.43 4.08 -34.05
C GLU A 733 -3.41 4.87 -34.85
N LEU A 734 -2.47 4.15 -35.45
CA LEU A 734 -1.42 4.69 -36.28
C LEU A 734 -1.70 4.27 -37.76
N THR A 735 -1.81 5.27 -38.64
CA THR A 735 -2.05 5.04 -40.08
C THR A 735 -1.11 5.87 -40.92
N ASP A 736 -0.66 5.34 -42.05
CA ASP A 736 0.05 6.13 -43.07
C ASP A 736 -0.87 7.24 -43.60
N ALA A 737 -0.41 8.46 -43.57
CA ALA A 737 -1.20 9.62 -44.00
C ALA A 737 -1.46 9.61 -45.51
N THR A 738 -0.67 8.88 -46.32
CA THR A 738 -0.72 8.88 -47.77
C THR A 738 -1.86 7.99 -48.29
N ASP A 739 -1.99 6.79 -47.71
CA ASP A 739 -2.89 5.78 -48.24
C ASP A 739 -3.84 5.15 -47.20
N GLY A 740 -3.70 5.54 -45.94
CA GLY A 740 -4.50 5.02 -44.84
C GLY A 740 -4.11 3.62 -44.36
N THR A 741 -2.98 3.10 -44.81
CA THR A 741 -2.49 1.79 -44.35
C THR A 741 -2.35 1.78 -42.84
N VAL A 742 -2.94 0.77 -42.17
CA VAL A 742 -2.81 0.63 -40.71
C VAL A 742 -1.40 0.19 -40.38
N VAL A 743 -0.72 0.98 -39.54
CA VAL A 743 0.66 0.72 -39.09
C VAL A 743 0.65 -0.04 -37.78
N ALA A 744 -0.06 0.44 -36.79
CA ALA A 744 -0.17 -0.19 -35.49
C ALA A 744 -1.46 0.24 -34.76
N LEU A 745 -1.90 -0.63 -33.85
CA LEU A 745 -2.90 -0.32 -32.83
C LEU A 745 -2.23 -0.44 -31.47
N MET A 746 -2.43 0.55 -30.60
CA MET A 746 -1.80 0.57 -29.29
C MET A 746 -2.84 0.70 -28.19
N ARG A 747 -2.49 0.20 -27.05
CA ARG A 747 -3.22 0.38 -25.79
C ARG A 747 -2.23 0.74 -24.70
N GLU A 748 -2.48 1.85 -24.03
CA GLU A 748 -1.67 2.37 -22.92
C GLU A 748 -2.55 2.49 -21.69
N ARG A 749 -2.21 1.82 -20.59
CA ARG A 749 -2.97 1.93 -19.34
C ARG A 749 -2.14 2.60 -18.26
N PHE A 750 -2.78 3.56 -17.60
CA PHE A 750 -2.18 4.32 -16.51
C PHE A 750 -3.03 4.18 -15.25
N ALA A 751 -2.39 4.01 -14.10
CA ALA A 751 -3.02 4.19 -12.80
C ALA A 751 -2.69 5.58 -12.25
N ILE A 752 -3.71 6.38 -11.98
CA ILE A 752 -3.58 7.66 -11.31
C ILE A 752 -3.83 7.43 -9.82
N ARG A 753 -2.77 7.47 -9.02
CA ARG A 753 -2.82 7.21 -7.58
C ARG A 753 -3.54 8.32 -6.83
N GLY A 754 -4.08 7.98 -5.65
CA GLY A 754 -4.59 8.95 -4.68
C GLY A 754 -6.06 9.31 -4.80
N ARG A 755 -6.77 8.78 -5.81
CA ARG A 755 -8.22 8.96 -5.96
C ARG A 755 -8.87 7.62 -6.24
N ALA A 756 -9.12 6.86 -5.19
CA ALA A 756 -10.03 5.72 -5.27
C ALA A 756 -11.42 6.24 -4.86
N SER A 757 -12.41 6.18 -5.72
CA SER A 757 -13.80 6.29 -5.25
C SER A 757 -14.10 5.10 -4.36
N GLY A 758 -14.89 5.28 -3.31
CA GLY A 758 -15.30 4.21 -2.40
C GLY A 758 -16.13 3.09 -3.06
N ASN A 759 -16.31 3.12 -4.37
CA ASN A 759 -17.04 2.11 -5.12
C ASN A 759 -16.30 0.77 -5.12
N ALA A 760 -17.04 -0.32 -4.93
CA ALA A 760 -16.49 -1.66 -4.98
C ALA A 760 -15.82 -1.91 -6.33
N VAL A 761 -14.50 -1.99 -6.30
CA VAL A 761 -13.72 -2.29 -7.48
C VAL A 761 -13.88 -3.75 -7.81
N PRO A 762 -14.33 -4.12 -9.01
CA PRO A 762 -14.22 -5.50 -9.46
C PRO A 762 -12.75 -5.91 -9.39
N SER A 763 -12.44 -7.03 -8.77
CA SER A 763 -11.12 -7.65 -8.94
C SER A 763 -11.03 -8.15 -10.39
N ALA A 764 -10.73 -7.24 -11.30
CA ALA A 764 -10.63 -7.59 -12.69
C ALA A 764 -9.28 -8.28 -12.92
N PRO A 765 -9.26 -9.53 -13.40
CA PRO A 765 -8.04 -10.15 -13.90
C PRO A 765 -7.31 -9.28 -14.93
N GLU A 766 -8.04 -8.39 -15.57
CA GLU A 766 -7.56 -7.43 -16.57
C GLU A 766 -6.65 -6.36 -16.00
N LEU A 767 -6.82 -5.99 -14.72
CA LEU A 767 -5.94 -5.03 -14.02
C LEU A 767 -4.58 -5.63 -13.67
N ALA A 768 -4.46 -6.95 -13.65
CA ALA A 768 -3.21 -7.65 -13.39
C ALA A 768 -2.32 -7.81 -14.63
N GLY A 769 -2.48 -6.95 -15.64
CA GLY A 769 -1.69 -7.04 -16.89
C GLY A 769 -2.11 -8.15 -17.84
N GLY A 770 -3.25 -8.78 -17.60
CA GLY A 770 -3.80 -9.82 -18.47
C GLY A 770 -4.42 -9.24 -19.74
N THR A 771 -4.35 -10.00 -20.83
CA THR A 771 -5.04 -9.66 -22.09
C THR A 771 -6.53 -10.02 -22.08
N GLY A 772 -7.09 -10.43 -20.91
CA GLY A 772 -8.46 -10.97 -20.79
C GLY A 772 -8.63 -12.33 -21.46
N ARG A 773 -7.55 -12.96 -21.92
CA ARG A 773 -7.59 -14.30 -22.51
C ARG A 773 -7.33 -15.36 -21.46
N GLU A 774 -8.11 -16.43 -21.48
CA GLU A 774 -7.78 -17.62 -20.71
C GLU A 774 -6.37 -18.09 -21.07
N THR A 775 -5.49 -18.15 -20.08
CA THR A 775 -4.14 -18.68 -20.26
C THR A 775 -4.15 -20.17 -19.95
N ALA A 776 -3.77 -20.99 -20.93
CA ALA A 776 -3.51 -22.40 -20.71
C ALA A 776 -2.04 -22.60 -20.32
N PRO A 777 -1.72 -23.53 -19.42
CA PRO A 777 -0.34 -23.93 -19.18
C PRO A 777 0.32 -24.37 -20.48
N ALA A 778 1.36 -23.69 -20.88
CA ALA A 778 2.17 -24.05 -22.04
C ALA A 778 3.56 -24.48 -21.58
N ALA A 779 4.12 -25.50 -22.26
CA ALA A 779 5.53 -25.81 -22.04
C ALA A 779 6.38 -24.60 -22.44
N ARG A 780 7.12 -24.03 -21.46
CA ARG A 780 7.99 -22.88 -21.66
C ARG A 780 9.44 -23.34 -21.73
N ARG A 781 10.16 -22.86 -22.73
CA ARG A 781 11.60 -22.98 -22.81
C ARG A 781 12.20 -21.61 -22.59
N ILE A 782 13.07 -21.46 -21.60
CA ILE A 782 13.84 -20.23 -21.42
C ILE A 782 14.87 -20.17 -22.54
N LEU A 783 14.78 -19.17 -23.38
CA LEU A 783 15.73 -18.93 -24.46
C LEU A 783 16.95 -18.18 -23.94
N ARG A 784 16.72 -17.20 -23.08
CA ARG A 784 17.77 -16.38 -22.49
C ARG A 784 17.39 -15.89 -21.09
N ARG A 785 18.40 -15.80 -20.22
CA ARG A 785 18.38 -15.01 -18.99
C ARG A 785 19.54 -14.03 -19.04
N THR A 786 19.27 -12.78 -18.72
CA THR A 786 20.29 -11.76 -18.63
C THR A 786 19.90 -10.75 -17.55
N THR A 787 20.91 -10.06 -17.04
CA THR A 787 20.72 -8.94 -16.11
C THR A 787 21.21 -7.69 -16.82
N VAL A 788 20.40 -6.65 -16.79
CA VAL A 788 20.76 -5.33 -17.31
C VAL A 788 20.74 -4.33 -16.16
N THR A 789 21.57 -3.31 -16.24
CA THR A 789 21.61 -2.21 -15.26
C THR A 789 20.93 -1.00 -15.89
N ALA A 790 19.93 -0.46 -15.19
CA ALA A 790 19.29 0.77 -15.63
C ALA A 790 20.27 1.95 -15.59
N PRO A 791 20.18 2.90 -16.53
CA PRO A 791 20.95 4.13 -16.48
C PRO A 791 20.65 4.91 -15.20
N ALA A 792 21.67 5.54 -14.63
CA ALA A 792 21.50 6.43 -13.47
C ALA A 792 20.80 7.75 -13.83
N ASP A 793 20.81 8.11 -15.12
CA ASP A 793 20.16 9.32 -15.66
C ASP A 793 19.29 8.94 -16.87
N MET A 794 18.01 9.23 -16.77
CA MET A 794 17.02 8.93 -17.81
C MET A 794 16.82 10.09 -18.81
N THR A 795 17.57 11.17 -18.70
CA THR A 795 17.42 12.36 -19.56
C THR A 795 17.60 12.04 -21.05
N ALA A 796 18.56 11.17 -21.38
CA ALA A 796 18.80 10.74 -22.76
C ALA A 796 17.58 9.99 -23.32
N PHE A 797 16.98 9.10 -22.52
CA PHE A 797 15.79 8.36 -22.91
C PHE A 797 14.58 9.30 -23.08
N ALA A 798 14.36 10.22 -22.12
CA ALA A 798 13.30 11.22 -22.21
C ALA A 798 13.40 12.06 -23.49
N ARG A 799 14.60 12.46 -23.88
CA ARG A 799 14.84 13.24 -25.11
C ARG A 799 14.52 12.46 -26.39
N VAL A 800 14.86 11.20 -26.42
CA VAL A 800 14.62 10.35 -27.60
C VAL A 800 13.15 9.97 -27.72
N THR A 801 12.50 9.68 -26.60
CA THR A 801 11.11 9.22 -26.60
C THR A 801 10.08 10.36 -26.55
N GLY A 802 10.48 11.56 -26.13
CA GLY A 802 9.57 12.69 -25.95
C GLY A 802 8.72 12.58 -24.67
N ASP A 803 9.00 11.65 -23.77
CA ASP A 803 8.39 11.58 -22.45
C ASP A 803 9.25 12.33 -21.44
N PHE A 804 8.89 13.57 -21.19
CA PHE A 804 9.59 14.45 -20.25
C PHE A 804 8.97 14.46 -18.86
N ASN A 805 8.28 13.38 -18.43
CA ASN A 805 7.74 13.31 -17.08
C ASN A 805 8.87 13.50 -16.04
N PRO A 806 8.80 14.58 -15.24
CA PRO A 806 9.92 14.99 -14.40
C PRO A 806 10.26 14.01 -13.28
N ILE A 807 9.37 13.10 -12.92
CA ILE A 807 9.67 12.06 -11.91
C ILE A 807 10.81 11.12 -12.34
N HIS A 808 11.18 11.11 -13.62
CA HIS A 808 12.25 10.30 -14.18
C HIS A 808 13.57 11.05 -14.33
N THR A 809 13.55 12.40 -14.24
CA THR A 809 14.71 13.23 -14.57
C THR A 809 15.06 14.28 -13.51
N SER A 810 14.23 14.46 -12.49
CA SER A 810 14.39 15.47 -11.44
C SER A 810 14.26 14.86 -10.05
N TYR A 811 15.24 15.10 -9.18
CA TYR A 811 15.17 14.73 -7.77
C TYR A 811 14.04 15.50 -7.05
N ASN A 812 13.92 16.79 -7.32
CA ASN A 812 12.87 17.61 -6.70
C ASN A 812 11.48 17.09 -7.07
N ALA A 813 11.24 16.70 -8.32
CA ALA A 813 9.97 16.09 -8.72
C ALA A 813 9.75 14.72 -8.08
N ALA A 814 10.80 13.91 -7.97
CA ALA A 814 10.73 12.62 -7.29
C ALA A 814 10.39 12.78 -5.80
N HIS A 815 11.03 13.73 -5.10
CA HIS A 815 10.75 14.03 -3.69
C HIS A 815 9.28 14.50 -3.51
N VAL A 816 8.80 15.41 -4.35
CA VAL A 816 7.39 15.84 -4.33
C VAL A 816 6.42 14.68 -4.56
N ALA A 817 6.82 13.69 -5.36
CA ALA A 817 6.05 12.47 -5.59
C ALA A 817 6.25 11.38 -4.50
N GLY A 818 6.99 11.68 -3.43
CA GLY A 818 7.24 10.78 -2.31
C GLY A 818 8.30 9.70 -2.58
N MET A 819 9.26 9.97 -3.47
CA MET A 819 10.33 9.05 -3.85
C MET A 819 11.69 9.64 -3.50
N GLU A 820 12.64 8.81 -3.10
CA GLU A 820 14.00 9.24 -2.73
C GLU A 820 14.85 9.70 -3.93
N ALA A 821 14.56 9.19 -5.12
CA ALA A 821 15.30 9.48 -6.34
C ALA A 821 14.40 9.31 -7.57
N PRO A 822 14.80 9.88 -8.73
CA PRO A 822 14.10 9.68 -9.99
C PRO A 822 13.96 8.20 -10.34
N LEU A 823 12.77 7.82 -10.84
CA LEU A 823 12.48 6.47 -11.27
C LEU A 823 13.02 6.19 -12.67
N VAL A 824 13.40 4.96 -12.92
CA VAL A 824 13.60 4.48 -14.30
C VAL A 824 12.27 4.54 -15.04
N HIS A 825 12.29 5.03 -16.29
CA HIS A 825 11.09 4.97 -17.14
C HIS A 825 10.61 3.52 -17.32
N GLY A 826 9.33 3.27 -17.08
CA GLY A 826 8.71 1.96 -17.35
C GLY A 826 8.91 1.52 -18.79
N MET A 827 8.81 2.47 -19.73
CA MET A 827 9.03 2.23 -21.15
C MET A 827 10.49 1.91 -21.50
N TRP A 828 11.47 2.37 -20.73
CA TRP A 828 12.86 1.94 -20.89
C TRP A 828 13.01 0.45 -20.58
N LEU A 829 12.33 -0.03 -19.51
CA LEU A 829 12.35 -1.45 -19.15
C LEU A 829 11.70 -2.31 -20.25
N SER A 830 10.55 -1.87 -20.78
CA SER A 830 9.87 -2.53 -21.87
C SER A 830 10.75 -2.61 -23.12
N ALA A 831 11.28 -1.48 -23.55
CA ALA A 831 12.12 -1.38 -24.74
C ALA A 831 13.42 -2.20 -24.62
N THR A 832 14.07 -2.18 -23.45
CA THR A 832 15.26 -3.00 -23.19
C THR A 832 14.92 -4.51 -23.24
N ALA A 833 13.76 -4.91 -22.68
CA ALA A 833 13.29 -6.30 -22.79
C ALA A 833 13.05 -6.71 -24.26
N GLN A 834 12.48 -5.81 -25.06
CA GLN A 834 12.29 -6.04 -26.51
C GLN A 834 13.64 -6.13 -27.23
N GLN A 835 14.64 -5.29 -26.87
CA GLN A 835 16.00 -5.39 -27.39
C GLN A 835 16.61 -6.76 -27.08
N VAL A 836 16.50 -7.25 -25.86
CA VAL A 836 16.96 -8.60 -25.48
C VAL A 836 16.24 -9.66 -26.29
N ALA A 837 14.92 -9.58 -26.41
CA ALA A 837 14.12 -10.55 -27.15
C ALA A 837 14.49 -10.57 -28.65
N ALA A 838 14.66 -9.42 -29.27
CA ALA A 838 15.01 -9.28 -30.68
C ALA A 838 16.44 -9.75 -31.01
N SER A 839 17.34 -9.74 -30.02
CA SER A 839 18.74 -10.14 -30.14
C SER A 839 18.99 -11.62 -29.83
N THR A 840 17.95 -12.35 -29.38
CA THR A 840 18.00 -13.77 -28.99
C THR A 840 17.49 -14.66 -30.11
#